data_485fba89044fcedcd63c460af8b0040f
#
_entry.id   485fba89044fcedcd63c460af8b0040f
#
_cell.length_a   1.000
_cell.length_b   1.000
_cell.length_c   1.000
_cell.angle_alpha   90.00
_cell.angle_beta   90.00
_cell.angle_gamma   90.00
#
_symmetry.space_group_name_H-M   'P 1'
#
loop_
_entity.id
_entity.type
_entity.pdbx_description
1 polymer ?
#
loop_
_entity_poly.entity_id
_entity_poly.type
_entity_poly.pdbx_seq_one_letter_code
_entity_poly.pdbx_strand_id
1 'polypeptide(L)'
;MEDNIFDKIHEVDLQKTMEKSYIDYAMSVIASRALPDVRDGLKPVQRRVLYSMIELNNGPDKPHRKCARIVGDTMGKYHPHGDSSIYGALVNMAQDWSTRYPLVDGHGNFGSVDGDGAAAMRYTEARLSKISMEMLADINKNTVDFQPNFDETEREPVVLPSRYPNLLVNGTSGIAVGMATNIPPHNLREVINAVVKIIDNIIEEDRETTIEELLEIVKGPDFPTGATILGTRGIEEAYRTGRGKIRVRAVTNIETLPNGKSRIIVTELPYLVNKARLIEKIAELVRDKKIDGITDLNDHSSREGMRICIDLRRDANANVVLNQLYKHTQLQDTFSVIMLCLVSVNGSLQPKVLTLPEMLKQYLAHQEDVVTRRTKYDLNKAQERAHILEGLLKALDNIDEVIRIIRAARNVQIAKQELMDRFELTDVQAQAIVDMRLRALTGLEREKLEAEYAELMERIRKLQAILADRNTLLRVIREEILAIAEKYGDDRRTAIGFDAYDISMEDMIPRENTVITMTKLGYIKRMTVDNFRSQNRGGRGIKGMQTLDDDYIEELMMTTTHHYVMFFTNTGRVYRLKAYEIPEAGRTARGTAIINLLQLMPGERITAVIPISKFEEGHYLMMATRKGLVKKTPIQDYANVRKVGLAAIALRDDDELIEVKATDDKKDVILVTKYGQCIRFKETDVRSTGRVSMGVRGINLLDGDEVVAMQLNTQGYYLLVVSENGMGKRTSISEFTCQNRGGKGVKCYKITEKTGNVIGAKAVNEENEIMMITTEGIIIRLQCADISILGRITSGVKLINLSKGVTVASFAKVREKEEDKENQQTAEEPVNEANDEVQESTEE
;
A
#
# COMPACT_ATOMS: atom_id res chain seq x y z
N MET A 1 22.84 61.53 35.51
CA MET A 1 21.78 60.52 35.39
C MET A 1 22.42 59.32 34.69
N GLU A 2 22.93 58.39 35.52
CA GLU A 2 23.49 57.17 35.05
C GLU A 2 22.31 56.29 34.64
N ASP A 3 22.12 56.09 33.35
CA ASP A 3 21.17 55.06 32.83
C ASP A 3 21.75 53.70 33.20
N ASN A 4 21.18 53.06 34.21
CA ASN A 4 21.42 51.67 34.54
C ASN A 4 21.01 50.77 33.39
N ILE A 5 22.01 50.32 32.63
CA ILE A 5 21.83 49.43 31.46
C ILE A 5 21.39 47.99 31.92
N PHE A 6 21.30 47.71 33.22
CA PHE A 6 21.07 46.38 33.77
C PHE A 6 19.62 46.07 34.19
N ASP A 7 18.66 46.98 34.10
CA ASP A 7 17.28 46.81 34.61
C ASP A 7 16.19 46.86 33.52
N LYS A 8 16.43 46.36 32.31
CA LYS A 8 15.32 46.11 31.40
C LYS A 8 14.77 44.68 31.66
N ILE A 9 13.83 44.55 32.61
CA ILE A 9 13.04 43.35 32.76
C ILE A 9 12.12 43.27 31.54
N HIS A 10 12.35 42.26 30.70
CA HIS A 10 11.44 41.93 29.62
C HIS A 10 10.49 40.85 30.12
N GLU A 11 9.20 41.14 30.15
CA GLU A 11 8.18 40.13 30.39
C GLU A 11 8.11 39.21 29.16
N VAL A 12 8.37 37.93 29.36
CA VAL A 12 8.33 36.90 28.32
C VAL A 12 7.25 35.90 28.69
N ASP A 13 6.29 35.73 27.78
CA ASP A 13 5.27 34.69 27.88
C ASP A 13 5.93 33.31 27.75
N LEU A 14 5.98 32.58 28.85
CA LEU A 14 6.62 31.26 28.91
C LEU A 14 6.00 30.28 27.91
N GLN A 15 4.67 30.27 27.76
CA GLN A 15 3.96 29.37 26.86
C GLN A 15 4.37 29.62 25.41
N LYS A 16 4.30 30.88 24.96
CA LYS A 16 4.68 31.25 23.58
C LYS A 16 6.14 31.00 23.28
N THR A 17 7.03 31.25 24.25
CA THR A 17 8.46 30.99 24.11
C THR A 17 8.74 29.51 24.02
N MET A 18 8.09 28.68 24.84
CA MET A 18 8.19 27.22 24.78
C MET A 18 7.65 26.65 23.47
N GLU A 19 6.48 27.11 23.03
CA GLU A 19 5.87 26.70 21.75
C GLU A 19 6.81 27.03 20.57
N LYS A 20 7.33 28.27 20.51
CA LYS A 20 8.26 28.68 19.46
C LYS A 20 9.53 27.87 19.48
N SER A 21 10.17 27.73 20.66
CA SER A 21 11.43 26.99 20.79
C SER A 21 11.25 25.50 20.44
N TYR A 22 10.10 24.90 20.80
CA TYR A 22 9.80 23.51 20.45
C TYR A 22 9.58 23.33 18.94
N ILE A 23 8.89 24.27 18.29
CA ILE A 23 8.71 24.26 16.83
C ILE A 23 10.05 24.40 16.12
N ASP A 24 10.90 25.35 16.54
CA ASP A 24 12.23 25.57 15.97
C ASP A 24 13.12 24.32 16.13
N TYR A 25 13.08 23.69 17.31
CA TYR A 25 13.78 22.42 17.54
C TYR A 25 13.24 21.29 16.66
N ALA A 26 11.91 21.14 16.58
CA ALA A 26 11.26 20.12 15.74
C ALA A 26 11.63 20.28 14.26
N MET A 27 11.57 21.50 13.74
CA MET A 27 11.98 21.82 12.37
C MET A 27 13.45 21.50 12.11
N SER A 28 14.34 21.84 13.05
CA SER A 28 15.76 21.50 12.95
C SER A 28 16.00 19.98 12.92
N VAL A 29 15.31 19.21 13.79
CA VAL A 29 15.44 17.75 13.81
C VAL A 29 14.90 17.11 12.52
N ILE A 30 13.80 17.62 11.98
CA ILE A 30 13.17 17.11 10.75
C ILE A 30 14.06 17.41 9.54
N ALA A 31 14.45 18.67 9.34
CA ALA A 31 15.13 19.12 8.13
C ALA A 31 16.65 18.82 8.14
N SER A 32 17.29 18.83 9.33
CA SER A 32 18.76 18.84 9.40
C SER A 32 19.37 17.67 10.18
N ARG A 33 18.59 16.67 10.60
CA ARG A 33 19.14 15.57 11.41
C ARG A 33 18.61 14.18 11.08
N ALA A 34 17.29 13.95 11.18
CA ALA A 34 16.74 12.61 11.25
C ALA A 34 16.28 12.02 9.92
N LEU A 35 15.83 12.87 8.99
CA LEU A 35 15.26 12.42 7.72
C LEU A 35 16.28 12.50 6.58
N PRO A 36 16.23 11.52 5.64
CA PRO A 36 17.07 11.51 4.44
C PRO A 36 16.50 12.45 3.36
N ASP A 37 17.36 13.01 2.52
CA ASP A 37 16.94 13.64 1.26
C ASP A 37 16.60 12.56 0.22
N VAL A 38 15.50 12.73 -0.51
CA VAL A 38 15.06 11.74 -1.52
C VAL A 38 16.06 11.57 -2.66
N ARG A 39 16.85 12.60 -2.97
CA ARG A 39 17.78 12.67 -4.11
C ARG A 39 19.02 11.80 -3.91
N ASP A 40 19.65 11.85 -2.72
CA ASP A 40 20.87 11.10 -2.41
C ASP A 40 20.71 10.04 -1.32
N GLY A 41 19.55 10.00 -0.65
CA GLY A 41 19.26 9.03 0.39
C GLY A 41 20.03 9.18 1.69
N LEU A 42 20.71 10.31 1.90
CA LEU A 42 21.59 10.52 3.01
C LEU A 42 21.01 11.50 4.04
N LYS A 43 21.32 11.23 5.30
CA LYS A 43 21.18 12.22 6.38
C LYS A 43 22.35 13.22 6.31
N PRO A 44 22.17 14.43 6.85
CA PRO A 44 23.24 15.43 6.80
C PRO A 44 24.59 14.96 7.35
N VAL A 45 24.60 14.22 8.46
CA VAL A 45 25.84 13.69 9.04
C VAL A 45 26.54 12.71 8.09
N GLN A 46 25.80 11.82 7.43
CA GLN A 46 26.37 10.85 6.49
C GLN A 46 26.97 11.56 5.26
N ARG A 47 26.25 12.53 4.70
CA ARG A 47 26.70 13.35 3.57
C ARG A 47 27.97 14.09 3.89
N ARG A 48 28.05 14.71 5.07
CA ARG A 48 29.23 15.45 5.55
C ARG A 48 30.45 14.56 5.78
N VAL A 49 30.23 13.34 6.31
CA VAL A 49 31.32 12.36 6.46
C VAL A 49 31.89 11.95 5.11
N LEU A 50 31.03 11.60 4.14
CA LEU A 50 31.51 11.20 2.81
C LEU A 50 32.20 12.35 2.08
N TYR A 51 31.69 13.58 2.22
CA TYR A 51 32.29 14.76 1.63
C TYR A 51 33.66 15.09 2.27
N SER A 52 33.79 15.05 3.60
CA SER A 52 35.06 15.20 4.30
C SER A 52 36.06 14.14 3.85
N MET A 53 35.66 12.90 3.65
CA MET A 53 36.52 11.82 3.18
C MET A 53 37.06 12.05 1.77
N ILE A 54 36.30 12.60 0.84
CA ILE A 54 36.78 12.92 -0.50
C ILE A 54 37.71 14.12 -0.48
N GLU A 55 37.42 15.16 0.33
CA GLU A 55 38.31 16.31 0.53
C GLU A 55 39.65 15.90 1.15
N LEU A 56 39.67 14.95 2.05
CA LEU A 56 40.88 14.33 2.59
C LEU A 56 41.65 13.48 1.58
N ASN A 57 41.15 13.34 0.32
CA ASN A 57 41.72 12.43 -0.67
C ASN A 57 41.81 10.98 -0.14
N ASN A 58 40.73 10.50 0.48
CA ASN A 58 40.67 9.19 1.13
C ASN A 58 39.86 8.20 0.30
N GLY A 59 40.16 8.07 -0.98
CA GLY A 59 39.52 7.18 -1.93
C GLY A 59 39.85 5.69 -1.74
N PRO A 60 39.19 4.80 -2.48
CA PRO A 60 39.38 3.34 -2.36
C PRO A 60 40.75 2.85 -2.82
N ASP A 61 41.46 3.66 -3.57
CA ASP A 61 42.83 3.41 -4.07
C ASP A 61 43.91 3.90 -3.10
N LYS A 62 43.53 4.57 -2.01
CA LYS A 62 44.44 5.14 -1.01
C LYS A 62 44.47 4.25 0.23
N PRO A 63 45.54 4.36 1.04
CA PRO A 63 45.59 3.70 2.35
C PRO A 63 44.44 4.16 3.26
N HIS A 64 43.98 3.25 4.12
CA HIS A 64 43.03 3.59 5.16
C HIS A 64 43.61 4.69 6.10
N ARG A 65 42.73 5.56 6.57
CA ARG A 65 43.06 6.61 7.55
C ARG A 65 42.40 6.32 8.88
N LYS A 66 43.04 6.74 10.00
CA LYS A 66 42.42 6.65 11.33
C LYS A 66 41.05 7.32 11.33
N CYS A 67 40.04 6.63 11.86
CA CYS A 67 38.68 7.18 11.96
C CYS A 67 38.65 8.49 12.76
N ALA A 68 39.53 8.61 13.79
CA ALA A 68 39.68 9.85 14.55
C ALA A 68 40.07 11.06 13.68
N ARG A 69 40.83 10.87 12.59
CA ARG A 69 41.16 11.94 11.65
C ARG A 69 39.93 12.35 10.82
N ILE A 70 39.17 11.37 10.33
CA ILE A 70 37.98 11.63 9.54
C ILE A 70 36.94 12.34 10.39
N VAL A 71 36.69 11.84 11.61
CA VAL A 71 35.72 12.42 12.56
C VAL A 71 36.12 13.84 12.94
N GLY A 72 37.44 14.07 13.25
CA GLY A 72 37.92 15.39 13.58
C GLY A 72 37.78 16.42 12.46
N ASP A 73 38.08 16.03 11.22
CA ASP A 73 37.92 16.91 10.06
C ASP A 73 36.44 17.22 9.78
N THR A 74 35.56 16.20 9.83
CA THR A 74 34.10 16.36 9.66
C THR A 74 33.50 17.28 10.75
N MET A 75 33.92 17.08 12.01
CA MET A 75 33.42 17.87 13.13
C MET A 75 33.90 19.33 13.06
N GLY A 76 35.17 19.52 12.74
CA GLY A 76 35.75 20.86 12.69
C GLY A 76 35.26 21.72 11.54
N LYS A 77 34.97 21.12 10.38
CA LYS A 77 34.58 21.86 9.17
C LYS A 77 33.09 21.90 8.90
N TYR A 78 32.33 20.80 9.14
CA TYR A 78 31.00 20.63 8.60
C TYR A 78 29.90 20.29 9.61
N HIS A 79 30.22 19.52 10.68
CA HIS A 79 29.21 18.98 11.57
C HIS A 79 29.45 19.33 13.04
N PRO A 80 28.93 20.45 13.58
CA PRO A 80 29.21 20.95 14.92
C PRO A 80 28.45 20.16 16.00
N HIS A 81 28.65 18.85 16.06
CA HIS A 81 28.03 17.93 17.03
C HIS A 81 29.07 16.98 17.62
N GLY A 82 28.67 16.21 18.63
CA GLY A 82 29.58 15.28 19.30
C GLY A 82 30.23 14.25 18.38
N ASP A 83 31.52 13.99 18.61
CA ASP A 83 32.36 13.03 17.88
C ASP A 83 31.79 11.62 17.85
N SER A 84 31.16 11.19 18.95
CA SER A 84 30.49 9.88 19.03
C SER A 84 29.35 9.72 18.06
N SER A 85 28.60 10.79 17.76
CA SER A 85 27.52 10.79 16.77
C SER A 85 28.07 10.63 15.34
N ILE A 86 29.14 11.36 15.03
CA ILE A 86 29.81 11.30 13.71
C ILE A 86 30.45 9.93 13.51
N TYR A 87 31.16 9.43 14.54
CA TYR A 87 31.78 8.11 14.50
C TYR A 87 30.74 6.99 14.36
N GLY A 88 29.64 7.07 15.09
CA GLY A 88 28.52 6.11 14.97
C GLY A 88 27.94 6.07 13.55
N ALA A 89 27.78 7.21 12.89
CA ALA A 89 27.32 7.27 11.51
C ALA A 89 28.35 6.64 10.53
N LEU A 90 29.65 6.92 10.71
CA LEU A 90 30.72 6.33 9.93
C LEU A 90 30.77 4.81 10.10
N VAL A 91 30.66 4.33 11.35
CA VAL A 91 30.62 2.89 11.68
C VAL A 91 29.45 2.20 10.99
N ASN A 92 28.25 2.77 11.08
CA ASN A 92 27.05 2.20 10.46
C ASN A 92 27.18 2.04 8.94
N MET A 93 27.79 3.02 8.26
CA MET A 93 28.05 2.97 6.82
C MET A 93 29.11 1.93 6.41
N ALA A 94 29.90 1.43 7.36
CA ALA A 94 30.93 0.41 7.12
C ALA A 94 30.48 -1.01 7.47
N GLN A 95 29.37 -1.17 8.20
CA GLN A 95 28.87 -2.48 8.64
C GLN A 95 28.08 -3.17 7.52
N ASP A 96 28.49 -4.35 7.12
CA ASP A 96 27.88 -5.16 6.04
C ASP A 96 26.55 -5.83 6.43
N TRP A 97 26.23 -5.88 7.74
CA TRP A 97 24.91 -6.33 8.25
C TRP A 97 23.93 -5.18 8.50
N SER A 98 24.41 -3.92 8.46
CA SER A 98 23.58 -2.72 8.63
C SER A 98 23.24 -2.05 7.30
N THR A 99 24.21 -2.04 6.37
CA THR A 99 24.12 -1.34 5.08
C THR A 99 24.26 -2.36 3.95
N ARG A 100 23.28 -2.42 3.04
CA ARG A 100 23.24 -3.42 1.96
C ARG A 100 24.41 -3.30 1.00
N TYR A 101 24.83 -2.06 0.68
CA TYR A 101 26.01 -1.72 -0.10
C TYR A 101 26.84 -0.70 0.69
N PRO A 102 27.80 -1.14 1.53
CA PRO A 102 28.56 -0.27 2.41
C PRO A 102 29.26 0.87 1.68
N LEU A 103 29.10 2.09 2.19
CA LEU A 103 29.68 3.30 1.64
C LEU A 103 31.10 3.58 2.16
N VAL A 104 31.46 2.94 3.25
CA VAL A 104 32.78 3.06 3.90
C VAL A 104 33.43 1.69 3.94
N ASP A 105 34.69 1.62 3.57
CA ASP A 105 35.56 0.46 3.72
C ASP A 105 36.34 0.58 5.01
N GLY A 106 35.95 -0.20 6.02
CA GLY A 106 36.45 -0.18 7.39
C GLY A 106 37.58 -1.22 7.59
N HIS A 107 38.59 -0.87 8.36
CA HIS A 107 39.65 -1.76 8.81
C HIS A 107 39.78 -1.73 10.34
N GLY A 108 39.65 -2.88 10.98
CA GLY A 108 39.64 -3.03 12.42
C GLY A 108 38.29 -3.58 12.94
N ASN A 109 38.02 -3.31 14.22
CA ASN A 109 36.77 -3.76 14.85
C ASN A 109 35.67 -2.69 14.74
N PHE A 110 34.72 -2.89 13.86
CA PHE A 110 33.51 -2.06 13.65
C PHE A 110 32.26 -2.59 14.34
N GLY A 111 32.41 -3.46 15.33
CA GLY A 111 31.30 -4.09 16.04
C GLY A 111 30.95 -5.47 15.49
N SER A 112 29.85 -6.03 15.99
CA SER A 112 29.34 -7.34 15.55
C SER A 112 27.82 -7.37 15.54
N VAL A 113 27.24 -8.43 14.94
CA VAL A 113 25.80 -8.72 14.95
C VAL A 113 25.28 -9.01 16.36
N ASP A 114 26.18 -9.30 17.32
CA ASP A 114 25.86 -9.47 18.73
C ASP A 114 25.57 -8.15 19.45
N GLY A 115 25.78 -7.03 18.77
CA GLY A 115 25.57 -5.70 19.31
C GLY A 115 26.78 -5.15 20.06
N ASP A 116 27.95 -5.78 19.90
CA ASP A 116 29.20 -5.20 20.37
C ASP A 116 29.46 -3.88 19.67
N GLY A 117 29.88 -2.88 20.43
CA GLY A 117 30.25 -1.58 19.87
C GLY A 117 31.55 -1.65 19.08
N ALA A 118 31.73 -0.72 18.16
CA ALA A 118 33.00 -0.54 17.49
C ALA A 118 34.11 -0.16 18.49
N ALA A 119 35.36 -0.56 18.19
CA ALA A 119 36.50 -0.10 18.94
C ALA A 119 36.66 1.43 18.86
N ALA A 120 37.34 2.04 19.82
CA ALA A 120 37.52 3.48 19.82
C ALA A 120 38.19 3.98 18.52
N MET A 121 37.73 5.13 18.01
CA MET A 121 38.11 5.69 16.69
C MET A 121 39.61 5.88 16.47
N ARG A 122 40.41 5.88 17.55
CA ARG A 122 41.90 5.91 17.47
C ARG A 122 42.50 4.58 17.01
N TYR A 123 41.76 3.47 17.12
CA TYR A 123 42.21 2.13 16.70
C TYR A 123 41.71 1.75 15.32
N THR A 124 40.49 2.17 14.97
CA THR A 124 39.86 1.84 13.68
C THR A 124 40.35 2.74 12.56
N GLU A 125 40.33 2.23 11.36
CA GLU A 125 40.71 2.95 10.13
C GLU A 125 39.61 2.80 9.09
N ALA A 126 39.47 3.80 8.22
CA ALA A 126 38.46 3.78 7.15
C ALA A 126 38.94 4.51 5.89
N ARG A 127 38.32 4.18 4.80
CA ARG A 127 38.37 4.87 3.50
C ARG A 127 37.05 4.78 2.78
N LEU A 128 36.84 5.56 1.73
CA LEU A 128 35.69 5.44 0.86
C LEU A 128 35.65 4.07 0.18
N SER A 129 34.51 3.44 0.08
CA SER A 129 34.29 2.24 -0.70
C SER A 129 34.25 2.56 -2.21
N LYS A 130 34.38 1.53 -3.07
CA LYS A 130 34.32 1.76 -4.52
C LYS A 130 32.97 2.32 -4.97
N ILE A 131 31.87 1.86 -4.39
CA ILE A 131 30.53 2.31 -4.76
C ILE A 131 30.24 3.75 -4.28
N SER A 132 30.85 4.18 -3.16
CA SER A 132 30.68 5.57 -2.68
C SER A 132 31.31 6.60 -3.62
N MET A 133 32.27 6.20 -4.46
CA MET A 133 32.77 7.09 -5.51
C MET A 133 31.71 7.45 -6.56
N GLU A 134 30.74 6.58 -6.79
CA GLU A 134 29.58 6.87 -7.66
C GLU A 134 28.60 7.88 -7.01
N MET A 135 28.56 7.94 -5.67
CA MET A 135 27.80 8.97 -4.96
C MET A 135 28.41 10.37 -5.09
N LEU A 136 29.74 10.44 -5.18
CA LEU A 136 30.55 11.67 -5.18
C LEU A 136 31.03 12.07 -6.60
N ALA A 137 30.71 11.26 -7.62
CA ALA A 137 31.21 11.44 -8.99
C ALA A 137 30.84 12.82 -9.53
N ASP A 138 31.85 13.46 -10.16
CA ASP A 138 31.66 14.78 -10.80
C ASP A 138 31.24 15.93 -9.87
N ILE A 139 31.37 15.79 -8.54
CA ILE A 139 31.01 16.84 -7.56
C ILE A 139 31.72 18.17 -7.83
N ASN A 140 32.93 18.12 -8.40
CA ASN A 140 33.75 19.28 -8.74
C ASN A 140 33.34 19.98 -10.06
N LYS A 141 32.32 19.44 -10.75
CA LYS A 141 31.82 19.99 -12.04
C LYS A 141 30.54 20.82 -11.87
N ASN A 142 30.33 21.43 -10.73
CA ASN A 142 29.14 22.22 -10.42
C ASN A 142 27.81 21.46 -10.63
N THR A 143 27.80 20.16 -10.34
CA THR A 143 26.65 19.26 -10.53
C THR A 143 25.58 19.44 -9.48
N VAL A 144 25.94 19.94 -8.30
CA VAL A 144 25.06 20.17 -7.15
C VAL A 144 25.34 21.56 -6.53
N ASP A 145 24.39 22.03 -5.75
CA ASP A 145 24.53 23.30 -5.04
C ASP A 145 25.35 23.15 -3.76
N PHE A 146 26.09 24.19 -3.43
CA PHE A 146 26.87 24.29 -2.23
C PHE A 146 26.36 25.42 -1.34
N GLN A 147 26.28 25.18 -0.05
CA GLN A 147 25.92 26.16 0.98
C GLN A 147 27.09 26.42 1.90
N PRO A 148 27.15 27.57 2.60
CA PRO A 148 28.09 27.79 3.67
C PRO A 148 27.90 26.75 4.78
N ASN A 149 29.00 26.38 5.44
CA ASN A 149 28.96 25.58 6.66
C ASN A 149 28.46 26.43 7.87
N PHE A 150 28.50 25.88 9.08
CA PHE A 150 27.93 26.50 10.28
C PHE A 150 28.62 27.81 10.71
N ASP A 151 29.90 28.05 10.35
CA ASP A 151 30.68 29.22 10.67
C ASP A 151 31.09 30.06 9.44
N GLU A 152 30.53 29.73 8.26
CA GLU A 152 30.75 30.40 6.98
C GLU A 152 32.20 30.39 6.46
N THR A 153 33.08 29.57 7.06
CA THR A 153 34.49 29.45 6.64
C THR A 153 34.68 28.48 5.48
N GLU A 154 33.83 27.50 5.35
CA GLU A 154 33.87 26.43 4.34
C GLU A 154 32.55 26.31 3.62
N ARG A 155 32.51 25.54 2.53
CA ARG A 155 31.25 25.21 1.81
C ARG A 155 31.03 23.71 1.80
N GLU A 156 29.79 23.33 2.02
CA GLU A 156 29.34 21.94 1.96
C GLU A 156 28.28 21.72 0.89
N PRO A 157 28.20 20.54 0.27
CA PRO A 157 27.18 20.24 -0.70
C PRO A 157 25.81 20.09 -0.01
N VAL A 158 24.77 20.68 -0.63
CA VAL A 158 23.38 20.52 -0.18
C VAL A 158 22.91 19.08 -0.36
N VAL A 159 23.34 18.44 -1.44
CA VAL A 159 23.04 17.06 -1.83
C VAL A 159 24.22 16.51 -2.62
N LEU A 160 24.42 15.19 -2.63
CA LEU A 160 25.43 14.56 -3.48
C LEU A 160 24.87 14.25 -4.88
N PRO A 161 25.75 14.14 -5.91
CA PRO A 161 25.34 13.77 -7.28
C PRO A 161 24.62 12.42 -7.36
N SER A 162 25.04 11.43 -6.58
CA SER A 162 24.38 10.15 -6.36
C SER A 162 23.94 9.43 -7.64
N ARG A 163 24.91 8.87 -8.39
CA ARG A 163 24.66 8.21 -9.70
C ARG A 163 23.80 6.94 -9.63
N TYR A 164 23.37 6.51 -8.47
CA TYR A 164 22.43 5.41 -8.27
C TYR A 164 21.43 5.78 -7.15
N PRO A 165 20.22 5.20 -7.14
CA PRO A 165 19.16 5.57 -6.20
C PRO A 165 19.42 5.04 -4.78
N ASN A 166 20.37 5.64 -4.08
CA ASN A 166 20.90 5.19 -2.79
C ASN A 166 19.82 5.09 -1.71
N LEU A 167 18.79 5.96 -1.72
CA LEU A 167 17.70 5.90 -0.73
C LEU A 167 17.00 4.54 -0.70
N LEU A 168 16.70 3.99 -1.87
CA LEU A 168 16.07 2.67 -1.98
C LEU A 168 17.08 1.54 -1.84
N VAL A 169 18.29 1.72 -2.37
CA VAL A 169 19.33 0.67 -2.38
C VAL A 169 19.82 0.35 -0.98
N ASN A 170 20.16 1.35 -0.17
CA ASN A 170 20.63 1.15 1.20
C ASN A 170 19.55 1.33 2.26
N GLY A 171 18.42 1.96 1.91
CA GLY A 171 17.39 2.28 2.89
C GLY A 171 17.88 3.26 3.96
N THR A 172 17.03 3.53 4.92
CA THR A 172 17.37 4.33 6.11
C THR A 172 16.30 4.20 7.19
N SER A 173 16.67 4.41 8.43
CA SER A 173 15.74 4.54 9.55
C SER A 173 16.04 5.81 10.33
N GLY A 174 15.03 6.48 10.86
CA GLY A 174 15.22 7.71 11.64
C GLY A 174 13.97 8.11 12.39
N ILE A 175 14.17 8.68 13.58
CA ILE A 175 13.11 9.17 14.45
C ILE A 175 13.23 10.68 14.53
N ALA A 176 12.25 11.41 14.02
CA ALA A 176 12.14 12.86 14.14
C ALA A 176 11.04 13.23 15.15
N VAL A 177 10.78 14.51 15.32
CA VAL A 177 9.69 14.98 16.18
C VAL A 177 8.35 14.78 15.47
N GLY A 178 7.47 13.97 16.06
CA GLY A 178 6.13 13.69 15.53
C GLY A 178 6.07 12.78 14.30
N MET A 179 7.22 12.32 13.77
CA MET A 179 7.29 11.45 12.60
C MET A 179 8.54 10.56 12.62
N ALA A 180 8.47 9.45 11.90
CA ALA A 180 9.59 8.53 11.75
C ALA A 180 9.68 8.04 10.30
N THR A 181 10.89 7.73 9.86
CA THR A 181 11.16 7.08 8.59
C THR A 181 11.75 5.69 8.82
N ASN A 182 11.36 4.73 7.99
CA ASN A 182 11.91 3.38 8.02
C ASN A 182 11.80 2.77 6.61
N ILE A 183 12.76 3.10 5.76
CA ILE A 183 12.83 2.68 4.37
C ILE A 183 13.73 1.46 4.29
N PRO A 184 13.24 0.30 3.81
CA PRO A 184 14.04 -0.90 3.71
C PRO A 184 15.06 -0.81 2.56
N PRO A 185 16.20 -1.51 2.65
CA PRO A 185 17.15 -1.64 1.54
C PRO A 185 16.60 -2.56 0.44
N HIS A 186 17.12 -2.39 -0.80
CA HIS A 186 16.73 -3.14 -1.97
C HIS A 186 17.94 -3.60 -2.80
N ASN A 187 17.73 -4.57 -3.68
CA ASN A 187 18.74 -5.01 -4.61
C ASN A 187 19.05 -3.91 -5.66
N LEU A 188 20.34 -3.64 -5.88
CA LEU A 188 20.80 -2.59 -6.79
C LEU A 188 20.30 -2.79 -8.22
N ARG A 189 20.39 -4.02 -8.73
CA ARG A 189 19.95 -4.35 -10.11
C ARG A 189 18.45 -4.13 -10.28
N GLU A 190 17.64 -4.56 -9.32
CA GLU A 190 16.18 -4.40 -9.38
C GLU A 190 15.79 -2.91 -9.41
N VAL A 191 16.36 -2.10 -8.51
CA VAL A 191 16.03 -0.67 -8.45
C VAL A 191 16.51 0.07 -9.69
N ILE A 192 17.71 -0.23 -10.19
CA ILE A 192 18.22 0.35 -11.43
C ILE A 192 17.35 -0.05 -12.62
N ASN A 193 16.97 -1.32 -12.74
CA ASN A 193 16.09 -1.77 -13.82
C ASN A 193 14.73 -1.09 -13.78
N ALA A 194 14.22 -0.77 -12.58
CA ALA A 194 12.98 0.01 -12.42
C ALA A 194 13.15 1.45 -12.94
N VAL A 195 14.27 2.11 -12.64
CA VAL A 195 14.58 3.44 -13.22
C VAL A 195 14.70 3.36 -14.73
N VAL A 196 15.39 2.35 -15.27
CA VAL A 196 15.54 2.12 -16.70
C VAL A 196 14.17 1.93 -17.37
N LYS A 197 13.27 1.15 -16.76
CA LYS A 197 11.90 0.98 -17.27
C LYS A 197 11.12 2.29 -17.32
N ILE A 198 11.30 3.15 -16.33
CA ILE A 198 10.70 4.51 -16.34
C ILE A 198 11.26 5.32 -17.52
N ILE A 199 12.57 5.29 -17.73
CA ILE A 199 13.23 6.00 -18.85
C ILE A 199 12.74 5.46 -20.19
N ASP A 200 12.68 4.13 -20.36
CA ASP A 200 12.25 3.49 -21.61
C ASP A 200 10.80 3.87 -21.94
N ASN A 201 9.89 3.81 -20.98
CA ASN A 201 8.49 4.22 -21.17
C ASN A 201 8.35 5.72 -21.54
N ILE A 202 9.21 6.59 -21.00
CA ILE A 202 9.23 8.01 -21.38
C ILE A 202 9.73 8.20 -22.81
N ILE A 203 10.83 7.50 -23.21
CA ILE A 203 11.46 7.67 -24.52
C ILE A 203 10.63 7.03 -25.63
N GLU A 204 10.12 5.80 -25.41
CA GLU A 204 9.51 4.99 -26.46
C GLU A 204 8.00 5.20 -26.57
N GLU A 205 7.31 5.39 -25.46
CA GLU A 205 5.85 5.40 -25.40
C GLU A 205 5.27 6.77 -24.93
N ASP A 206 6.12 7.71 -24.49
CA ASP A 206 5.73 9.03 -23.92
C ASP A 206 4.63 8.91 -22.86
N ARG A 207 4.73 7.89 -22.00
CA ARG A 207 3.77 7.61 -20.92
C ARG A 207 4.45 7.44 -19.57
N GLU A 208 3.63 7.57 -18.54
CA GLU A 208 4.04 7.25 -17.18
C GLU A 208 4.04 5.72 -16.95
N THR A 209 5.01 5.25 -16.18
CA THR A 209 5.12 3.85 -15.76
C THR A 209 4.13 3.56 -14.64
N THR A 210 3.40 2.46 -14.74
CA THR A 210 2.44 2.04 -13.72
C THR A 210 3.14 1.36 -12.55
N ILE A 211 2.47 1.30 -11.41
CA ILE A 211 3.02 0.62 -10.22
C ILE A 211 3.13 -0.89 -10.45
N GLU A 212 2.24 -1.48 -11.25
CA GLU A 212 2.24 -2.90 -11.60
C GLU A 212 3.53 -3.29 -12.32
N GLU A 213 3.95 -2.50 -13.32
CA GLU A 213 5.21 -2.72 -14.04
C GLU A 213 6.43 -2.65 -13.10
N LEU A 214 6.41 -1.74 -12.14
CA LEU A 214 7.49 -1.61 -11.16
C LEU A 214 7.52 -2.77 -10.16
N LEU A 215 6.36 -3.31 -9.75
CA LEU A 215 6.26 -4.48 -8.88
C LEU A 215 6.76 -5.77 -9.56
N GLU A 216 6.69 -5.84 -10.89
CA GLU A 216 7.28 -6.95 -11.64
C GLU A 216 8.81 -6.93 -11.62
N ILE A 217 9.43 -5.76 -11.47
CA ILE A 217 10.89 -5.58 -11.49
C ILE A 217 11.44 -5.58 -10.05
N VAL A 218 10.90 -4.72 -9.17
CA VAL A 218 11.31 -4.61 -7.77
C VAL A 218 10.46 -5.58 -6.95
N LYS A 219 10.97 -6.79 -6.76
CA LYS A 219 10.24 -7.87 -6.08
C LYS A 219 9.95 -7.59 -4.60
N GLY A 220 10.79 -6.79 -3.95
CA GLY A 220 10.66 -6.45 -2.54
C GLY A 220 11.98 -6.00 -1.92
N PRO A 221 12.00 -5.69 -0.63
CA PRO A 221 13.22 -5.40 0.10
C PRO A 221 14.27 -6.51 -0.01
N ASP A 222 15.54 -6.14 0.06
CA ASP A 222 16.69 -7.05 0.04
C ASP A 222 17.62 -6.71 1.21
N PHE A 223 17.40 -7.38 2.33
CA PHE A 223 18.12 -7.08 3.56
C PHE A 223 19.54 -7.62 3.54
N PRO A 224 20.52 -6.88 4.11
CA PRO A 224 21.90 -7.32 4.17
C PRO A 224 22.12 -8.62 4.93
N THR A 225 21.25 -8.92 5.90
CA THR A 225 21.26 -10.15 6.72
C THR A 225 20.55 -11.34 6.09
N GLY A 226 20.04 -11.21 4.84
CA GLY A 226 19.28 -12.26 4.15
C GLY A 226 17.89 -12.44 4.73
N ALA A 227 17.61 -13.60 5.29
CA ALA A 227 16.31 -14.03 5.81
C ALA A 227 15.22 -14.19 4.74
N THR A 228 14.02 -14.55 5.12
CA THR A 228 12.90 -14.79 4.21
C THR A 228 11.74 -13.85 4.51
N ILE A 229 11.30 -13.10 3.52
CA ILE A 229 10.06 -12.33 3.58
C ILE A 229 8.88 -13.28 3.36
N LEU A 230 7.84 -13.17 4.19
CA LEU A 230 6.64 -13.97 4.09
C LEU A 230 5.53 -13.19 3.38
N GLY A 231 5.23 -13.62 2.14
CA GLY A 231 4.18 -13.04 1.29
C GLY A 231 4.53 -11.69 0.65
N THR A 232 3.76 -11.28 -0.34
CA THR A 232 3.97 -10.06 -1.14
C THR A 232 3.03 -8.92 -0.74
N ARG A 233 1.93 -9.20 -0.07
CA ARG A 233 0.89 -8.21 0.25
C ARG A 233 1.42 -6.98 1.00
N GLY A 234 2.30 -7.20 2.01
CA GLY A 234 2.90 -6.09 2.76
C GLY A 234 3.86 -5.25 1.93
N ILE A 235 4.51 -5.84 0.93
CA ILE A 235 5.37 -5.17 -0.04
C ILE A 235 4.52 -4.28 -0.96
N GLU A 236 3.47 -4.84 -1.54
CA GLU A 236 2.54 -4.10 -2.42
C GLU A 236 1.91 -2.92 -1.70
N GLU A 237 1.42 -3.12 -0.47
CA GLU A 237 0.86 -2.05 0.35
C GLU A 237 1.89 -0.93 0.57
N ALA A 238 3.14 -1.29 0.92
CA ALA A 238 4.22 -0.33 1.13
C ALA A 238 4.54 0.48 -0.13
N TYR A 239 4.63 -0.15 -1.29
CA TYR A 239 4.99 0.52 -2.54
C TYR A 239 3.85 1.37 -3.12
N ARG A 240 2.59 1.00 -2.88
CA ARG A 240 1.41 1.76 -3.31
C ARG A 240 1.09 2.95 -2.40
N THR A 241 1.35 2.84 -1.11
CA THR A 241 0.89 3.83 -0.12
C THR A 241 2.02 4.54 0.64
N GLY A 242 3.27 4.08 0.46
CA GLY A 242 4.41 4.52 1.26
C GLY A 242 4.43 3.95 2.68
N ARG A 243 3.48 3.07 3.05
CA ARG A 243 3.40 2.42 4.36
C ARG A 243 2.97 0.97 4.21
N GLY A 244 3.62 0.07 4.95
CA GLY A 244 3.28 -1.35 4.92
C GLY A 244 3.93 -2.12 6.05
N LYS A 245 3.54 -3.38 6.22
CA LYS A 245 4.10 -4.29 7.23
C LYS A 245 4.60 -5.54 6.54
N ILE A 246 5.90 -5.75 6.58
CA ILE A 246 6.57 -6.88 5.94
C ILE A 246 7.02 -7.83 7.04
N ARG A 247 6.53 -9.07 6.99
CA ARG A 247 6.99 -10.12 7.91
C ARG A 247 8.25 -10.75 7.38
N VAL A 248 9.27 -10.82 8.24
CA VAL A 248 10.57 -11.39 7.93
C VAL A 248 10.84 -12.52 8.91
N ARG A 249 11.27 -13.66 8.39
CA ARG A 249 11.54 -14.88 9.15
C ARG A 249 12.99 -15.30 8.96
N ALA A 250 13.62 -15.72 10.04
CA ALA A 250 14.95 -16.32 10.03
C ALA A 250 15.01 -17.55 9.12
N VAL A 251 16.15 -17.79 8.51
CA VAL A 251 16.43 -19.06 7.81
C VAL A 251 16.83 -20.10 8.82
N THR A 252 16.06 -21.18 8.87
CA THR A 252 16.26 -22.26 9.82
C THR A 252 16.29 -23.63 9.14
N ASN A 253 17.12 -24.53 9.65
CA ASN A 253 17.18 -25.90 9.21
C ASN A 253 17.05 -26.86 10.42
N ILE A 254 16.43 -28.02 10.22
CA ILE A 254 16.30 -29.04 11.26
C ILE A 254 17.22 -30.20 10.89
N GLU A 255 18.23 -30.45 11.74
CA GLU A 255 19.15 -31.58 11.61
C GLU A 255 18.78 -32.68 12.60
N THR A 256 18.89 -33.94 12.16
CA THR A 256 18.78 -35.10 13.06
C THR A 256 20.18 -35.56 13.46
N LEU A 257 20.46 -35.55 14.75
CA LEU A 257 21.74 -35.97 15.30
C LEU A 257 21.85 -37.50 15.35
N PRO A 258 23.07 -38.10 15.37
CA PRO A 258 23.29 -39.55 15.42
C PRO A 258 22.63 -40.23 16.64
N ASN A 259 22.39 -39.49 17.71
CA ASN A 259 21.73 -39.98 18.93
C ASN A 259 20.18 -39.96 18.85
N GLY A 260 19.60 -39.64 17.69
CA GLY A 260 18.15 -39.54 17.46
C GLY A 260 17.48 -38.31 18.05
N LYS A 261 18.24 -37.30 18.47
CA LYS A 261 17.75 -35.98 18.85
C LYS A 261 17.67 -35.08 17.62
N SER A 262 16.77 -34.11 17.62
CA SER A 262 16.71 -33.05 16.60
C SER A 262 17.41 -31.78 17.09
N ARG A 263 18.00 -31.06 16.16
CA ARG A 263 18.65 -29.77 16.38
C ARG A 263 18.07 -28.76 15.38
N ILE A 264 17.67 -27.60 15.84
CA ILE A 264 17.30 -26.47 14.99
C ILE A 264 18.54 -25.60 14.82
N ILE A 265 18.91 -25.33 13.58
CA ILE A 265 20.03 -24.45 13.23
C ILE A 265 19.46 -23.18 12.59
N VAL A 266 19.89 -22.01 13.08
CA VAL A 266 19.55 -20.71 12.51
C VAL A 266 20.79 -20.17 11.81
N THR A 267 20.68 -19.91 10.52
CA THR A 267 21.79 -19.41 9.68
C THR A 267 21.63 -17.93 9.29
N GLU A 268 20.41 -17.41 9.30
CA GLU A 268 20.13 -16.02 8.97
C GLU A 268 19.05 -15.45 9.90
N LEU A 269 19.17 -14.18 10.26
CA LEU A 269 18.23 -13.49 11.15
C LEU A 269 17.52 -12.36 10.40
N PRO A 270 16.30 -12.00 10.83
CA PRO A 270 15.64 -10.80 10.35
C PRO A 270 16.49 -9.55 10.57
N TYR A 271 16.38 -8.59 9.65
CA TYR A 271 17.15 -7.35 9.67
C TYR A 271 16.92 -6.58 10.97
N LEU A 272 18.01 -5.99 11.51
CA LEU A 272 18.06 -5.25 12.77
C LEU A 272 17.86 -6.09 14.05
N VAL A 273 17.79 -7.41 13.96
CA VAL A 273 17.73 -8.28 15.14
C VAL A 273 19.14 -8.46 15.74
N ASN A 274 19.24 -8.25 17.04
CA ASN A 274 20.46 -8.51 17.80
C ASN A 274 20.53 -9.99 18.19
N LYS A 275 21.58 -10.68 17.74
CA LYS A 275 21.75 -12.13 17.92
C LYS A 275 21.89 -12.52 19.41
N ALA A 276 22.69 -11.82 20.18
CA ALA A 276 22.92 -12.14 21.60
C ALA A 276 21.61 -11.98 22.42
N ARG A 277 20.90 -10.85 22.25
CA ARG A 277 19.60 -10.63 22.91
C ARG A 277 18.54 -11.67 22.51
N LEU A 278 18.56 -12.10 21.24
CA LEU A 278 17.65 -13.18 20.78
C LEU A 278 17.96 -14.48 21.52
N ILE A 279 19.22 -14.86 21.65
CA ILE A 279 19.67 -16.08 22.40
C ILE A 279 19.26 -15.98 23.85
N GLU A 280 19.51 -14.84 24.51
CA GLU A 280 19.07 -14.59 25.89
C GLU A 280 17.56 -14.74 26.03
N LYS A 281 16.79 -14.18 25.08
CA LYS A 281 15.33 -14.26 25.07
C LYS A 281 14.82 -15.69 24.94
N ILE A 282 15.44 -16.50 24.09
CA ILE A 282 15.12 -17.93 23.97
C ILE A 282 15.40 -18.65 25.32
N ALA A 283 16.56 -18.40 25.94
CA ALA A 283 16.91 -18.98 27.24
C ALA A 283 15.92 -18.58 28.36
N GLU A 284 15.46 -17.31 28.38
CA GLU A 284 14.40 -16.86 29.29
C GLU A 284 13.09 -17.64 29.10
N LEU A 285 12.63 -17.81 27.85
CA LEU A 285 11.38 -18.51 27.53
C LEU A 285 11.45 -19.99 27.95
N VAL A 286 12.60 -20.64 27.85
CA VAL A 286 12.84 -22.01 28.33
C VAL A 286 12.79 -22.05 29.86
N ARG A 287 13.48 -21.12 30.52
CA ARG A 287 13.49 -21.03 32.01
C ARG A 287 12.10 -20.76 32.57
N ASP A 288 11.33 -19.89 31.91
CA ASP A 288 9.95 -19.55 32.27
C ASP A 288 8.95 -20.66 31.89
N LYS A 289 9.38 -21.78 31.30
CA LYS A 289 8.57 -22.89 30.83
C LYS A 289 7.48 -22.48 29.80
N LYS A 290 7.70 -21.41 29.08
CA LYS A 290 6.83 -20.98 27.98
C LYS A 290 7.08 -21.76 26.69
N ILE A 291 8.32 -22.23 26.51
CA ILE A 291 8.73 -23.16 25.45
C ILE A 291 9.35 -24.38 26.13
N ASP A 292 8.79 -25.55 25.86
CA ASP A 292 9.32 -26.85 26.35
C ASP A 292 10.01 -27.61 25.21
N GLY A 293 10.91 -28.53 25.56
CA GLY A 293 11.57 -29.39 24.60
C GLY A 293 12.97 -28.94 24.17
N ILE A 294 13.47 -27.80 24.58
CA ILE A 294 14.84 -27.33 24.35
C ILE A 294 15.74 -27.84 25.47
N THR A 295 16.87 -28.46 25.13
CA THR A 295 17.85 -29.00 26.09
C THR A 295 19.10 -28.18 26.18
N ASP A 296 19.54 -27.56 25.06
CA ASP A 296 20.76 -26.75 25.01
C ASP A 296 20.63 -25.68 23.95
N LEU A 297 21.39 -24.58 24.12
CA LEU A 297 21.36 -23.43 23.24
C LEU A 297 22.77 -22.86 23.11
N ASN A 298 23.38 -23.06 21.94
CA ASN A 298 24.77 -22.68 21.68
C ASN A 298 24.89 -21.78 20.46
N ASP A 299 25.79 -20.82 20.53
CA ASP A 299 26.20 -20.02 19.40
C ASP A 299 27.53 -20.53 18.84
N HIS A 300 27.47 -21.09 17.64
CA HIS A 300 28.61 -21.61 16.90
C HIS A 300 28.97 -20.70 15.70
N SER A 301 28.51 -19.45 15.70
CA SER A 301 28.83 -18.48 14.66
C SER A 301 30.35 -18.27 14.54
N SER A 302 30.87 -18.25 13.33
CA SER A 302 32.28 -18.11 13.02
C SER A 302 32.48 -17.19 11.79
N ARG A 303 33.70 -17.14 11.27
CA ARG A 303 34.00 -16.44 10.00
C ARG A 303 33.31 -17.09 8.79
N GLU A 304 32.86 -18.32 8.91
CA GLU A 304 32.13 -19.04 7.85
C GLU A 304 30.64 -18.65 7.80
N GLY A 305 30.15 -17.98 8.83
CA GLY A 305 28.76 -17.51 8.88
C GLY A 305 28.12 -17.66 10.25
N MET A 306 26.86 -17.24 10.32
CA MET A 306 26.03 -17.35 11.51
C MET A 306 25.54 -18.79 11.69
N ARG A 307 25.64 -19.32 12.91
CA ARG A 307 25.15 -20.67 13.28
C ARG A 307 24.70 -20.73 14.73
N ILE A 308 23.42 -20.49 14.98
CA ILE A 308 22.82 -20.69 16.30
C ILE A 308 22.25 -22.11 16.33
N CYS A 309 22.66 -22.90 17.32
CA CYS A 309 22.26 -24.29 17.49
C CYS A 309 21.31 -24.43 18.68
N ILE A 310 20.11 -24.92 18.46
CA ILE A 310 19.07 -25.17 19.46
C ILE A 310 18.84 -26.68 19.53
N ASP A 311 19.37 -27.36 20.57
CA ASP A 311 19.25 -28.78 20.76
C ASP A 311 17.92 -29.13 21.41
N LEU A 312 17.24 -30.12 20.86
CA LEU A 312 15.93 -30.53 21.34
C LEU A 312 16.00 -31.84 22.13
N ARG A 313 15.04 -32.03 23.01
CA ARG A 313 14.78 -33.30 23.69
C ARG A 313 14.32 -34.35 22.67
N ARG A 314 14.64 -35.63 22.91
CA ARG A 314 14.33 -36.71 21.95
C ARG A 314 12.84 -36.83 21.63
N ASP A 315 11.96 -36.53 22.58
CA ASP A 315 10.50 -36.61 22.49
C ASP A 315 9.86 -35.32 21.97
N ALA A 316 10.64 -34.24 21.74
CA ALA A 316 10.14 -32.98 21.28
C ALA A 316 9.95 -32.94 19.75
N ASN A 317 8.81 -32.43 19.29
CA ASN A 317 8.58 -32.20 17.88
C ASN A 317 9.25 -30.85 17.45
N ALA A 318 10.27 -30.96 16.61
CA ALA A 318 11.06 -29.79 16.18
C ALA A 318 10.21 -28.71 15.52
N ASN A 319 9.21 -29.04 14.70
CA ASN A 319 8.35 -28.08 14.04
C ASN A 319 7.45 -27.32 15.04
N VAL A 320 6.97 -28.00 16.08
CA VAL A 320 6.15 -27.37 17.12
C VAL A 320 7.00 -26.37 17.92
N VAL A 321 8.21 -26.76 18.31
CA VAL A 321 9.14 -25.87 19.02
C VAL A 321 9.52 -24.69 18.14
N LEU A 322 9.82 -24.91 16.86
CA LEU A 322 10.16 -23.85 15.90
C LEU A 322 9.01 -22.86 15.72
N ASN A 323 7.77 -23.33 15.62
CA ASN A 323 6.60 -22.45 15.53
C ASN A 323 6.38 -21.63 16.81
N GLN A 324 6.67 -22.19 17.98
CA GLN A 324 6.63 -21.44 19.23
C GLN A 324 7.74 -20.37 19.29
N LEU A 325 8.93 -20.68 18.79
CA LEU A 325 10.03 -19.72 18.65
C LEU A 325 9.66 -18.58 17.73
N TYR A 326 9.07 -18.83 16.57
CA TYR A 326 8.57 -17.78 15.66
C TYR A 326 7.51 -16.89 16.31
N LYS A 327 6.65 -17.45 17.14
CA LYS A 327 5.57 -16.72 17.81
C LYS A 327 6.07 -15.83 18.97
N HIS A 328 7.12 -16.25 19.67
CA HIS A 328 7.52 -15.61 20.94
C HIS A 328 8.88 -14.91 20.89
N THR A 329 9.61 -14.99 19.77
CA THR A 329 10.93 -14.39 19.60
C THR A 329 11.06 -13.64 18.28
N GLN A 330 12.14 -12.90 18.14
CA GLN A 330 12.48 -12.18 16.90
C GLN A 330 13.07 -13.08 15.79
N LEU A 331 12.97 -14.42 15.91
CA LEU A 331 13.19 -15.30 14.76
C LEU A 331 12.16 -15.07 13.64
N GLN A 332 11.02 -14.47 13.98
CA GLN A 332 10.11 -13.86 13.04
C GLN A 332 9.74 -12.49 13.57
N ASP A 333 9.96 -11.46 12.77
CA ASP A 333 9.66 -10.08 13.14
C ASP A 333 8.94 -9.35 12.00
N THR A 334 8.35 -8.20 12.31
CA THR A 334 7.63 -7.39 11.34
C THR A 334 8.39 -6.09 11.10
N PHE A 335 8.91 -5.91 9.89
CA PHE A 335 9.46 -4.66 9.44
C PHE A 335 8.35 -3.70 9.01
N SER A 336 8.16 -2.63 9.78
CA SER A 336 7.15 -1.61 9.47
C SER A 336 7.75 -0.58 8.53
N VAL A 337 7.34 -0.61 7.27
CA VAL A 337 7.80 0.33 6.23
C VAL A 337 7.11 1.68 6.41
N ILE A 338 7.91 2.75 6.40
CA ILE A 338 7.47 4.15 6.36
C ILE A 338 8.41 4.88 5.41
N MET A 339 7.94 5.15 4.19
CA MET A 339 8.75 5.77 3.12
C MET A 339 8.71 7.30 3.21
N LEU A 340 9.05 7.84 4.40
CA LEU A 340 9.11 9.26 4.68
C LEU A 340 10.50 9.81 4.37
N CYS A 341 10.59 10.85 3.54
CA CYS A 341 11.84 11.51 3.18
C CYS A 341 11.62 13.01 2.95
N LEU A 342 12.71 13.75 2.81
CA LEU A 342 12.68 15.17 2.47
C LEU A 342 12.63 15.33 0.95
N VAL A 343 11.69 16.14 0.48
CA VAL A 343 11.49 16.48 -0.93
C VAL A 343 11.63 17.99 -1.08
N SER A 344 12.37 18.44 -2.10
CA SER A 344 12.48 19.86 -2.42
C SER A 344 11.24 20.31 -3.21
N VAL A 345 10.46 21.20 -2.63
CA VAL A 345 9.28 21.81 -3.27
C VAL A 345 9.48 23.31 -3.30
N ASN A 346 9.60 23.89 -4.48
CA ASN A 346 9.86 25.32 -4.68
C ASN A 346 11.08 25.84 -3.88
N GLY A 347 12.14 25.04 -3.78
CA GLY A 347 13.36 25.39 -3.05
C GLY A 347 13.30 25.16 -1.52
N SER A 348 12.17 24.72 -0.98
CA SER A 348 12.00 24.39 0.43
C SER A 348 11.94 22.88 0.65
N LEU A 349 12.65 22.35 1.64
CA LEU A 349 12.60 20.95 2.02
C LEU A 349 11.34 20.66 2.84
N GLN A 350 10.56 19.69 2.41
CA GLN A 350 9.34 19.26 3.07
C GLN A 350 9.34 17.73 3.31
N PRO A 351 8.97 17.27 4.50
CA PRO A 351 8.82 15.84 4.76
C PRO A 351 7.55 15.31 4.08
N LYS A 352 7.70 14.27 3.26
CA LYS A 352 6.59 13.60 2.58
C LYS A 352 6.75 12.09 2.63
N VAL A 353 5.64 11.38 2.79
CA VAL A 353 5.58 9.94 2.56
C VAL A 353 5.35 9.74 1.07
N LEU A 354 6.27 9.06 0.41
CA LEU A 354 6.23 8.83 -1.03
C LEU A 354 5.94 7.35 -1.34
N THR A 355 5.33 7.12 -2.48
CA THR A 355 5.19 5.80 -3.10
C THR A 355 6.48 5.42 -3.85
N LEU A 356 6.62 4.15 -4.23
CA LEU A 356 7.80 3.71 -5.00
C LEU A 356 7.96 4.48 -6.34
N PRO A 357 6.90 4.65 -7.16
CA PRO A 357 7.02 5.45 -8.39
C PRO A 357 7.46 6.90 -8.14
N GLU A 358 6.93 7.53 -7.09
CA GLU A 358 7.29 8.92 -6.75
C GLU A 358 8.75 9.04 -6.34
N MET A 359 9.29 8.10 -5.54
CA MET A 359 10.71 8.10 -5.16
C MET A 359 11.62 7.96 -6.38
N LEU A 360 11.30 7.06 -7.28
CA LEU A 360 12.09 6.85 -8.50
C LEU A 360 12.01 8.06 -9.44
N LYS A 361 10.84 8.72 -9.56
CA LYS A 361 10.69 9.96 -10.33
C LYS A 361 11.51 11.11 -9.74
N GLN A 362 11.52 11.27 -8.42
CA GLN A 362 12.34 12.30 -7.75
C GLN A 362 13.83 12.06 -7.96
N TYR A 363 14.27 10.82 -7.88
CA TYR A 363 15.65 10.44 -8.19
C TYR A 363 15.99 10.73 -9.65
N LEU A 364 15.14 10.34 -10.61
CA LEU A 364 15.38 10.58 -12.04
C LEU A 364 15.46 12.08 -12.34
N ALA A 365 14.58 12.89 -11.77
CA ALA A 365 14.61 14.35 -11.92
C ALA A 365 15.93 14.94 -11.39
N HIS A 366 16.45 14.42 -10.27
CA HIS A 366 17.76 14.80 -9.75
C HIS A 366 18.88 14.43 -10.73
N GLN A 367 18.85 13.23 -11.32
CA GLN A 367 19.85 12.81 -12.32
C GLN A 367 19.78 13.65 -13.59
N GLU A 368 18.59 14.03 -14.06
CA GLU A 368 18.45 14.96 -15.20
C GLU A 368 19.15 16.30 -14.89
N ASP A 369 19.01 16.85 -13.69
CA ASP A 369 19.69 18.09 -13.30
C ASP A 369 21.23 17.91 -13.21
N VAL A 370 21.69 16.86 -12.52
CA VAL A 370 23.11 16.57 -12.35
C VAL A 370 23.83 16.38 -13.69
N VAL A 371 23.26 15.57 -14.59
CA VAL A 371 23.87 15.31 -15.91
C VAL A 371 23.80 16.55 -16.80
N THR A 372 22.72 17.34 -16.75
CA THR A 372 22.62 18.62 -17.46
C THR A 372 23.70 19.60 -17.00
N ARG A 373 23.89 19.76 -15.69
CA ARG A 373 24.89 20.67 -15.11
C ARG A 373 26.30 20.18 -15.42
N ARG A 374 26.59 18.90 -15.32
CA ARG A 374 27.86 18.30 -15.70
C ARG A 374 28.15 18.55 -17.19
N THR A 375 27.18 18.29 -18.06
CA THR A 375 27.34 18.45 -19.49
C THR A 375 27.60 19.92 -19.87
N LYS A 376 26.92 20.86 -19.20
CA LYS A 376 27.18 22.31 -19.37
C LYS A 376 28.62 22.69 -18.94
N TYR A 377 29.06 22.13 -17.79
CA TYR A 377 30.42 22.38 -17.31
C TYR A 377 31.47 21.85 -18.29
N ASP A 378 31.31 20.59 -18.74
CA ASP A 378 32.23 19.96 -19.70
C ASP A 378 32.21 20.67 -21.06
N LEU A 379 31.04 21.14 -21.51
CA LEU A 379 30.89 21.94 -22.73
C LEU A 379 31.65 23.26 -22.64
N ASN A 380 31.48 24.00 -21.53
CA ASN A 380 32.16 25.28 -21.32
C ASN A 380 33.68 25.04 -21.30
N LYS A 381 34.17 24.03 -20.61
CA LYS A 381 35.59 23.69 -20.57
C LYS A 381 36.14 23.27 -21.94
N ALA A 382 35.39 22.49 -22.70
CA ALA A 382 35.76 22.12 -24.07
C ALA A 382 35.79 23.34 -25.00
N GLN A 383 34.82 24.26 -24.89
CA GLN A 383 34.79 25.52 -25.66
C GLN A 383 35.92 26.45 -25.28
N GLU A 384 36.22 26.65 -23.99
CA GLU A 384 37.36 27.41 -23.52
C GLU A 384 38.69 26.88 -24.11
N ARG A 385 38.88 25.54 -24.12
CA ARG A 385 40.09 24.91 -24.67
C ARG A 385 40.14 25.03 -26.19
N ALA A 386 39.02 24.78 -26.89
CA ALA A 386 38.91 24.92 -28.35
C ALA A 386 39.21 26.35 -28.80
N HIS A 387 38.71 27.38 -28.06
CA HIS A 387 38.99 28.76 -28.32
C HIS A 387 40.48 29.09 -28.22
N ILE A 388 41.19 28.56 -27.24
CA ILE A 388 42.66 28.70 -27.11
C ILE A 388 43.35 28.03 -28.27
N LEU A 389 42.97 26.80 -28.64
CA LEU A 389 43.58 26.08 -29.76
C LEU A 389 43.37 26.78 -31.10
N GLU A 390 42.20 27.36 -31.35
CA GLU A 390 41.91 28.14 -32.54
C GLU A 390 42.89 29.33 -32.67
N GLY A 391 43.13 30.06 -31.57
CA GLY A 391 44.13 31.12 -31.55
C GLY A 391 45.57 30.66 -31.82
N LEU A 392 45.93 29.49 -31.22
CA LEU A 392 47.25 28.91 -31.45
C LEU A 392 47.46 28.43 -32.90
N LEU A 393 46.45 27.79 -33.52
CA LEU A 393 46.49 27.37 -34.92
C LEU A 393 46.61 28.59 -35.83
N LYS A 394 45.82 29.64 -35.60
CA LYS A 394 45.91 30.91 -36.36
C LYS A 394 47.29 31.56 -36.25
N ALA A 395 47.89 31.47 -35.03
CA ALA A 395 49.28 31.96 -34.85
C ALA A 395 50.31 31.10 -35.58
N LEU A 396 50.15 29.76 -35.61
CA LEU A 396 51.07 28.86 -36.35
C LEU A 396 50.96 29.05 -37.87
N ASP A 397 49.79 29.37 -38.41
CA ASP A 397 49.59 29.72 -39.83
C ASP A 397 50.31 31.01 -40.22
N ASN A 398 50.58 31.91 -39.28
CA ASN A 398 51.22 33.17 -39.50
C ASN A 398 52.46 33.36 -38.60
N ILE A 399 53.22 32.28 -38.39
CA ILE A 399 54.26 32.21 -37.38
C ILE A 399 55.39 33.25 -37.53
N ASP A 400 55.81 33.56 -38.76
CA ASP A 400 56.90 34.55 -39.01
C ASP A 400 56.45 35.95 -38.55
N GLU A 401 55.21 36.32 -38.80
CA GLU A 401 54.66 37.63 -38.38
C GLU A 401 54.48 37.69 -36.85
N VAL A 402 53.99 36.62 -36.25
CA VAL A 402 53.87 36.47 -34.78
C VAL A 402 55.21 36.65 -34.10
N ILE A 403 56.24 35.95 -34.61
CA ILE A 403 57.63 36.06 -34.04
C ILE A 403 58.18 37.50 -34.21
N ARG A 404 57.87 38.13 -35.37
CA ARG A 404 58.28 39.53 -35.60
C ARG A 404 57.66 40.49 -34.58
N ILE A 405 56.32 40.36 -34.36
CA ILE A 405 55.61 41.20 -33.34
C ILE A 405 56.17 41.01 -31.94
N ILE A 406 56.31 39.75 -31.49
CA ILE A 406 56.79 39.41 -30.17
C ILE A 406 58.20 39.95 -29.94
N ARG A 407 59.08 39.87 -30.94
CA ARG A 407 60.48 40.40 -30.85
C ARG A 407 60.56 41.91 -30.86
N ALA A 408 59.64 42.60 -31.54
CA ALA A 408 59.59 44.07 -31.64
C ALA A 408 59.05 44.73 -30.38
N ALA A 409 58.16 43.99 -29.66
CA ALA A 409 57.47 44.48 -28.49
C ALA A 409 58.40 44.65 -27.29
N ARG A 410 58.29 45.78 -26.54
CA ARG A 410 59.08 46.11 -25.36
C ARG A 410 58.72 45.32 -24.11
N ASN A 411 57.52 44.83 -24.03
CA ASN A 411 57.00 44.03 -22.92
C ASN A 411 55.85 43.11 -23.41
N VAL A 412 55.48 42.18 -22.55
CA VAL A 412 54.43 41.16 -22.83
C VAL A 412 53.05 41.81 -23.15
N GLN A 413 52.70 42.88 -22.45
CA GLN A 413 51.42 43.57 -22.65
C GLN A 413 51.30 44.21 -24.01
N ILE A 414 52.38 44.87 -24.51
CA ILE A 414 52.44 45.43 -25.85
C ILE A 414 52.35 44.34 -26.89
N ALA A 415 53.09 43.24 -26.73
CA ALA A 415 53.01 42.09 -27.63
C ALA A 415 51.59 41.51 -27.73
N LYS A 416 50.92 41.35 -26.61
CA LYS A 416 49.52 40.89 -26.56
C LYS A 416 48.62 41.84 -27.31
N GLN A 417 48.71 43.15 -27.06
CA GLN A 417 47.88 44.13 -27.70
C GLN A 417 48.06 44.14 -29.22
N GLU A 418 49.28 44.12 -29.72
CA GLU A 418 49.60 44.09 -31.13
C GLU A 418 49.10 42.78 -31.83
N LEU A 419 49.22 41.62 -31.11
CA LEU A 419 48.68 40.34 -31.62
C LEU A 419 47.14 40.39 -31.68
N MET A 420 46.48 40.95 -30.66
CA MET A 420 45.02 41.14 -30.62
C MET A 420 44.55 42.01 -31.78
N ASP A 421 45.18 43.19 -31.98
CA ASP A 421 44.78 44.12 -33.01
C ASP A 421 45.04 43.59 -34.41
N ARG A 422 46.12 42.84 -34.62
CA ARG A 422 46.53 42.31 -35.89
C ARG A 422 45.76 41.09 -36.36
N PHE A 423 45.46 40.14 -35.47
CA PHE A 423 44.87 38.88 -35.75
C PHE A 423 43.45 38.71 -35.22
N GLU A 424 42.84 39.79 -34.70
CA GLU A 424 41.51 39.77 -34.07
C GLU A 424 41.41 38.65 -33.04
N LEU A 425 42.41 38.58 -32.15
CA LEU A 425 42.46 37.59 -31.09
C LEU A 425 41.91 38.13 -29.78
N THR A 426 41.42 37.24 -28.96
CA THR A 426 41.06 37.58 -27.57
C THR A 426 42.30 37.66 -26.69
N ASP A 427 42.17 38.30 -25.52
CA ASP A 427 43.28 38.45 -24.57
C ASP A 427 43.79 37.06 -24.13
N VAL A 428 42.91 36.08 -23.94
CA VAL A 428 43.26 34.72 -23.54
C VAL A 428 44.04 34.00 -24.64
N GLN A 429 43.63 34.14 -25.89
CA GLN A 429 44.34 33.61 -27.05
C GLN A 429 45.71 34.23 -27.23
N ALA A 430 45.80 35.55 -27.13
CA ALA A 430 47.07 36.28 -27.21
C ALA A 430 48.02 35.88 -26.06
N GLN A 431 47.55 35.72 -24.88
CA GLN A 431 48.34 35.21 -23.72
C GLN A 431 48.89 33.80 -24.01
N ALA A 432 48.02 32.89 -24.50
CA ALA A 432 48.45 31.50 -24.85
C ALA A 432 49.51 31.47 -25.95
N ILE A 433 49.47 32.41 -26.92
CA ILE A 433 50.47 32.55 -27.97
C ILE A 433 51.81 33.05 -27.41
N VAL A 434 51.80 34.03 -26.56
CA VAL A 434 53.02 34.56 -25.89
C VAL A 434 53.67 33.53 -24.98
N ASP A 435 52.89 32.71 -24.29
CA ASP A 435 53.34 31.64 -23.41
C ASP A 435 53.77 30.35 -24.18
N MET A 436 53.63 30.34 -25.52
CA MET A 436 53.90 29.17 -26.35
C MET A 436 55.40 28.80 -26.36
N ARG A 437 55.68 27.54 -26.08
CA ARG A 437 57.07 27.04 -26.08
C ARG A 437 57.61 26.87 -27.49
N LEU A 438 58.86 27.15 -27.75
CA LEU A 438 59.52 27.00 -29.06
C LEU A 438 59.34 25.63 -29.71
N ARG A 439 59.23 24.57 -28.91
CA ARG A 439 59.00 23.21 -29.45
C ARG A 439 57.65 23.06 -30.15
N ALA A 440 56.68 23.87 -29.78
CA ALA A 440 55.32 23.85 -30.36
C ALA A 440 55.30 24.35 -31.83
N LEU A 441 56.41 24.95 -32.29
CA LEU A 441 56.58 25.41 -33.68
C LEU A 441 56.93 24.27 -34.65
N THR A 442 57.13 23.05 -34.15
CA THR A 442 57.45 21.90 -35.01
C THR A 442 56.23 21.35 -35.71
N GLY A 443 56.36 20.85 -36.94
CA GLY A 443 55.25 20.31 -37.71
C GLY A 443 54.49 19.19 -36.99
N LEU A 444 55.20 18.33 -36.25
CA LEU A 444 54.63 17.22 -35.49
C LEU A 444 53.73 17.72 -34.29
N GLU A 445 54.06 18.82 -33.67
CA GLU A 445 53.24 19.44 -32.60
C GLU A 445 52.02 20.15 -33.21
N ARG A 446 52.14 20.73 -34.39
CA ARG A 446 51.03 21.30 -35.14
C ARG A 446 49.96 20.24 -35.42
N GLU A 447 50.35 19.10 -35.99
CA GLU A 447 49.45 17.98 -36.27
C GLU A 447 48.71 17.52 -35.00
N LYS A 448 49.38 17.50 -33.84
CA LYS A 448 48.76 17.16 -32.56
C LYS A 448 47.71 18.18 -32.14
N LEU A 449 47.97 19.49 -32.30
CA LEU A 449 47.03 20.55 -31.98
C LEU A 449 45.80 20.54 -32.90
N GLU A 450 46.00 20.25 -34.18
CA GLU A 450 44.89 20.07 -35.14
C GLU A 450 44.03 18.87 -34.78
N ALA A 451 44.65 17.73 -34.40
CA ALA A 451 43.97 16.51 -33.97
C ALA A 451 43.17 16.78 -32.65
N GLU A 452 43.81 17.44 -31.66
CA GLU A 452 43.15 17.82 -30.40
C GLU A 452 41.94 18.75 -30.65
N TYR A 453 42.07 19.72 -31.57
CA TYR A 453 41.00 20.63 -31.94
C TYR A 453 39.82 19.87 -32.58
N ALA A 454 40.13 18.95 -33.53
CA ALA A 454 39.09 18.15 -34.18
C ALA A 454 38.35 17.27 -33.19
N GLU A 455 39.06 16.60 -32.28
CA GLU A 455 38.46 15.79 -31.18
C GLU A 455 37.56 16.64 -30.27
N LEU A 456 38.05 17.83 -29.87
CA LEU A 456 37.26 18.75 -29.06
C LEU A 456 36.00 19.23 -29.76
N MET A 457 36.08 19.54 -31.05
CA MET A 457 34.90 19.96 -31.82
C MET A 457 33.86 18.85 -31.96
N GLU A 458 34.30 17.60 -32.10
CA GLU A 458 33.41 16.44 -32.08
C GLU A 458 32.75 16.28 -30.69
N ARG A 459 33.56 16.40 -29.63
CA ARG A 459 33.06 16.36 -28.23
C ARG A 459 32.05 17.49 -27.95
N ILE A 460 32.33 18.71 -28.39
CA ILE A 460 31.42 19.86 -28.28
C ILE A 460 30.07 19.56 -28.94
N ARG A 461 30.08 19.03 -30.17
CA ARG A 461 28.85 18.65 -30.87
C ARG A 461 28.05 17.58 -30.11
N LYS A 462 28.71 16.56 -29.57
CA LYS A 462 28.06 15.54 -28.74
C LYS A 462 27.42 16.13 -27.48
N LEU A 463 28.14 17.00 -26.75
CA LEU A 463 27.64 17.66 -25.54
C LEU A 463 26.45 18.61 -25.84
N GLN A 464 26.53 19.34 -26.97
CA GLN A 464 25.42 20.19 -27.42
C GLN A 464 24.19 19.37 -27.78
N ALA A 465 24.34 18.21 -28.44
CA ALA A 465 23.22 17.32 -28.75
C ALA A 465 22.51 16.78 -27.49
N ILE A 466 23.29 16.45 -26.45
CA ILE A 466 22.72 16.00 -25.14
C ILE A 466 21.89 17.10 -24.49
N LEU A 467 22.34 18.36 -24.56
CA LEU A 467 21.64 19.50 -23.97
C LEU A 467 20.42 19.96 -24.79
N ALA A 468 20.39 19.68 -26.09
CA ALA A 468 19.31 20.08 -26.99
C ALA A 468 18.08 19.17 -26.90
N ASP A 469 18.25 17.91 -26.55
CA ASP A 469 17.18 16.91 -26.56
C ASP A 469 17.14 16.12 -25.24
N ARG A 470 15.99 16.18 -24.57
CA ARG A 470 15.75 15.46 -23.30
C ARG A 470 15.87 13.95 -23.47
N ASN A 471 15.41 13.39 -24.59
CA ASN A 471 15.48 11.95 -24.82
C ASN A 471 16.93 11.48 -24.96
N THR A 472 17.79 12.29 -25.57
CA THR A 472 19.23 12.02 -25.64
C THR A 472 19.87 12.09 -24.25
N LEU A 473 19.50 13.05 -23.41
CA LEU A 473 19.93 13.15 -22.00
C LEU A 473 19.51 11.89 -21.22
N LEU A 474 18.27 11.45 -21.35
CA LEU A 474 17.76 10.25 -20.67
C LEU A 474 18.48 8.97 -21.12
N ARG A 475 18.86 8.86 -22.41
CA ARG A 475 19.69 7.74 -22.89
C ARG A 475 21.06 7.69 -22.23
N VAL A 476 21.71 8.86 -22.05
CA VAL A 476 22.99 8.96 -21.32
C VAL A 476 22.82 8.50 -19.87
N ILE A 477 21.80 8.96 -19.18
CA ILE A 477 21.49 8.53 -17.80
C ILE A 477 21.27 7.01 -17.77
N ARG A 478 20.50 6.48 -18.70
CA ARG A 478 20.22 5.02 -18.83
C ARG A 478 21.50 4.20 -18.96
N GLU A 479 22.39 4.58 -19.87
CA GLU A 479 23.67 3.88 -20.10
C GLU A 479 24.56 3.92 -18.86
N GLU A 480 24.68 5.08 -18.21
CA GLU A 480 25.51 5.25 -17.03
C GLU A 480 25.01 4.45 -15.83
N ILE A 481 23.69 4.43 -15.60
CA ILE A 481 23.13 3.70 -14.48
C ILE A 481 23.18 2.19 -14.69
N LEU A 482 23.04 1.70 -15.94
CA LEU A 482 23.22 0.30 -16.29
C LEU A 482 24.66 -0.17 -16.08
N ALA A 483 25.65 0.66 -16.42
CA ALA A 483 27.06 0.35 -16.15
C ALA A 483 27.34 0.20 -14.63
N ILE A 484 26.65 0.95 -13.79
CA ILE A 484 26.74 0.81 -12.33
C ILE A 484 26.09 -0.51 -11.87
N ALA A 485 24.93 -0.88 -12.44
CA ALA A 485 24.27 -2.15 -12.14
C ALA A 485 25.14 -3.36 -12.53
N GLU A 486 25.84 -3.29 -13.66
CA GLU A 486 26.76 -4.35 -14.09
C GLU A 486 28.00 -4.44 -13.19
N LYS A 487 28.58 -3.31 -12.82
CA LYS A 487 29.82 -3.23 -12.05
C LYS A 487 29.68 -3.61 -10.57
N TYR A 488 28.57 -3.23 -9.93
CA TYR A 488 28.36 -3.35 -8.48
C TYR A 488 27.19 -4.24 -8.10
N GLY A 489 26.31 -4.61 -9.04
CA GLY A 489 25.14 -5.42 -8.75
C GLY A 489 25.50 -6.85 -8.38
N ASP A 490 24.88 -7.34 -7.33
CA ASP A 490 24.95 -8.72 -6.84
C ASP A 490 23.59 -9.39 -6.87
N ASP A 491 23.53 -10.65 -6.46
CA ASP A 491 22.29 -11.39 -6.36
C ASP A 491 21.51 -11.01 -5.09
N ARG A 492 20.21 -11.20 -5.16
CA ARG A 492 19.31 -11.00 -4.02
C ARG A 492 19.71 -11.91 -2.86
N ARG A 493 19.81 -11.35 -1.65
CA ARG A 493 20.11 -12.09 -0.41
C ARG A 493 18.84 -12.57 0.28
N THR A 494 17.79 -11.72 0.31
CA THR A 494 16.54 -12.03 1.00
C THR A 494 15.61 -12.81 0.08
N ALA A 495 15.22 -14.02 0.50
CA ALA A 495 14.22 -14.81 -0.20
C ALA A 495 12.81 -14.24 0.03
N ILE A 496 11.93 -14.43 -0.96
CA ILE A 496 10.50 -14.14 -0.82
C ILE A 496 9.79 -15.49 -0.83
N GLY A 497 9.26 -15.86 0.33
CA GLY A 497 8.59 -17.13 0.56
C GLY A 497 7.08 -16.95 0.56
N PHE A 498 6.41 -18.07 0.49
CA PHE A 498 4.97 -18.14 0.62
C PHE A 498 4.57 -17.87 2.06
N ASP A 499 3.57 -17.02 2.28
CA ASP A 499 2.96 -16.85 3.58
C ASP A 499 1.67 -17.65 3.68
N ALA A 500 1.64 -18.63 4.57
CA ALA A 500 0.43 -19.38 4.87
C ALA A 500 -0.74 -18.49 5.37
N TYR A 501 -0.45 -17.23 5.76
CA TYR A 501 -1.44 -16.23 6.12
C TYR A 501 -1.83 -15.32 4.94
N ASP A 502 -1.11 -15.34 3.82
CA ASP A 502 -1.50 -14.66 2.57
C ASP A 502 -2.58 -15.44 1.79
N ILE A 503 -2.71 -16.74 2.05
CA ILE A 503 -3.99 -17.41 1.84
C ILE A 503 -4.88 -16.85 2.95
N SER A 504 -5.69 -15.87 2.65
CA SER A 504 -6.73 -15.45 3.58
C SER A 504 -7.52 -16.72 3.93
N MET A 505 -7.97 -16.87 5.17
CA MET A 505 -8.92 -17.96 5.50
C MET A 505 -10.09 -17.95 4.50
N GLU A 506 -10.31 -16.82 3.86
CA GLU A 506 -11.28 -16.59 2.79
C GLU A 506 -10.96 -17.37 1.52
N ASP A 507 -9.68 -17.47 1.11
CA ASP A 507 -9.25 -18.19 -0.10
C ASP A 507 -9.21 -19.71 0.10
N MET A 508 -9.16 -20.18 1.35
CA MET A 508 -9.25 -21.61 1.70
C MET A 508 -10.69 -22.12 1.80
N ILE A 509 -11.66 -21.20 1.87
CA ILE A 509 -13.06 -21.54 1.95
C ILE A 509 -13.62 -21.67 0.52
N PRO A 510 -14.19 -22.83 0.13
CA PRO A 510 -14.75 -22.98 -1.21
C PRO A 510 -15.88 -21.98 -1.43
N ARG A 511 -15.94 -21.41 -2.64
CA ARG A 511 -17.05 -20.55 -3.06
C ARG A 511 -18.25 -21.43 -3.38
N GLU A 512 -19.15 -21.55 -2.42
CA GLU A 512 -20.33 -22.37 -2.52
C GLU A 512 -21.59 -21.55 -2.30
N ASN A 513 -22.66 -21.93 -2.96
CA ASN A 513 -23.98 -21.40 -2.67
C ASN A 513 -24.44 -21.95 -1.32
N THR A 514 -24.86 -21.08 -0.44
CA THR A 514 -25.24 -21.42 0.92
C THR A 514 -26.59 -20.81 1.30
N VAL A 515 -27.33 -21.51 2.14
CA VAL A 515 -28.60 -21.04 2.71
C VAL A 515 -28.35 -20.62 4.15
N ILE A 516 -28.69 -19.38 4.46
CA ILE A 516 -28.66 -18.85 5.82
C ILE A 516 -30.08 -18.81 6.33
N THR A 517 -30.31 -19.38 7.50
CA THR A 517 -31.59 -19.32 8.19
C THR A 517 -31.43 -18.61 9.52
N MET A 518 -32.35 -17.72 9.83
CA MET A 518 -32.41 -17.02 11.12
C MET A 518 -33.81 -17.10 11.71
N THR A 519 -33.91 -17.36 13.01
CA THR A 519 -35.17 -17.38 13.75
C THR A 519 -35.46 -16.03 14.38
N LYS A 520 -36.71 -15.83 14.81
CA LYS A 520 -37.16 -14.62 15.48
C LYS A 520 -36.43 -14.34 16.79
N LEU A 521 -36.07 -15.39 17.52
CA LEU A 521 -35.26 -15.27 18.75
C LEU A 521 -33.76 -15.07 18.46
N GLY A 522 -33.38 -15.00 17.18
CA GLY A 522 -32.02 -14.66 16.76
C GLY A 522 -31.05 -15.87 16.72
N TYR A 523 -31.56 -17.11 16.54
CA TYR A 523 -30.68 -18.24 16.20
C TYR A 523 -30.41 -18.22 14.71
N ILE A 524 -29.14 -18.29 14.34
CA ILE A 524 -28.68 -18.26 12.95
C ILE A 524 -27.81 -19.47 12.64
N LYS A 525 -27.90 -19.97 11.42
CA LYS A 525 -27.01 -21.01 10.88
C LYS A 525 -26.87 -20.90 9.37
N ARG A 526 -25.83 -21.51 8.88
CA ARG A 526 -25.53 -21.68 7.46
C ARG A 526 -25.64 -23.16 7.08
N MET A 527 -26.14 -23.45 5.89
CA MET A 527 -26.26 -24.80 5.33
C MET A 527 -25.89 -24.78 3.86
N THR A 528 -25.39 -25.90 3.33
CA THR A 528 -25.22 -26.09 1.90
C THR A 528 -26.57 -26.26 1.19
N VAL A 529 -26.70 -25.81 -0.07
CA VAL A 529 -27.95 -25.84 -0.84
C VAL A 529 -28.45 -27.27 -1.04
N ASP A 530 -27.61 -28.28 -1.08
CA ASP A 530 -27.94 -29.68 -1.28
C ASP A 530 -28.86 -30.29 -0.18
N ASN A 531 -28.91 -29.63 0.98
CA ASN A 531 -29.79 -30.02 2.08
C ASN A 531 -31.27 -29.63 1.86
N PHE A 532 -31.58 -28.88 0.80
CA PHE A 532 -32.96 -28.42 0.46
C PHE A 532 -33.41 -28.94 -0.91
N ARG A 533 -33.74 -30.24 -1.02
CA ARG A 533 -34.35 -30.80 -2.26
C ARG A 533 -35.81 -30.45 -2.34
N SER A 534 -36.30 -30.09 -3.56
CA SER A 534 -37.71 -29.85 -3.83
C SER A 534 -38.54 -31.15 -3.63
N GLN A 535 -39.70 -31.01 -3.02
CA GLN A 535 -40.65 -32.13 -2.88
C GLN A 535 -41.85 -31.94 -3.81
N ASN A 536 -42.45 -33.06 -4.26
CA ASN A 536 -43.63 -33.07 -5.09
C ASN A 536 -44.90 -32.65 -4.31
N ARG A 537 -45.95 -32.19 -5.05
CA ARG A 537 -47.27 -31.83 -4.50
C ARG A 537 -47.80 -32.90 -3.53
N GLY A 538 -48.24 -32.48 -2.32
CA GLY A 538 -48.85 -33.37 -1.34
C GLY A 538 -47.87 -33.94 -0.29
N GLY A 539 -46.56 -33.60 -0.37
CA GLY A 539 -45.56 -34.01 0.62
C GLY A 539 -45.82 -33.39 2.01
N ARG A 540 -45.56 -34.12 3.05
CA ARG A 540 -45.48 -33.58 4.42
C ARG A 540 -44.21 -32.71 4.49
N GLY A 541 -44.37 -31.39 4.74
CA GLY A 541 -43.26 -30.45 4.82
C GLY A 541 -42.06 -30.96 5.65
N ILE A 542 -40.86 -30.51 5.32
CA ILE A 542 -39.64 -30.89 5.99
C ILE A 542 -39.36 -29.86 7.09
N LYS A 543 -39.08 -30.33 8.31
CA LYS A 543 -38.67 -29.46 9.43
C LYS A 543 -37.28 -28.90 9.12
N GLY A 544 -37.19 -27.61 8.82
CA GLY A 544 -35.94 -26.97 8.38
C GLY A 544 -35.00 -26.59 9.52
N MET A 545 -35.48 -26.50 10.74
CA MET A 545 -34.74 -26.15 11.94
C MET A 545 -35.50 -26.62 13.19
N GLN A 546 -34.80 -27.01 14.23
CA GLN A 546 -35.39 -27.25 15.54
C GLN A 546 -35.54 -25.89 16.27
N THR A 547 -36.75 -25.45 16.45
CA THR A 547 -37.07 -24.21 17.18
C THR A 547 -37.48 -24.50 18.61
N LEU A 548 -37.40 -23.50 19.48
CA LEU A 548 -38.06 -23.51 20.79
C LEU A 548 -39.58 -23.39 20.60
N ASP A 549 -40.38 -23.67 21.62
CA ASP A 549 -41.86 -23.69 21.50
C ASP A 549 -42.46 -22.36 21.05
N ASP A 550 -41.77 -21.24 21.31
CA ASP A 550 -42.18 -19.89 20.92
C ASP A 550 -41.31 -19.26 19.82
N ASP A 551 -40.45 -20.04 19.09
CA ASP A 551 -39.52 -19.53 18.09
C ASP A 551 -39.88 -20.08 16.70
N TYR A 552 -39.63 -19.29 15.64
CA TYR A 552 -39.86 -19.66 14.26
C TYR A 552 -38.81 -19.02 13.32
N ILE A 553 -38.68 -19.59 12.13
CA ILE A 553 -37.74 -19.05 11.11
C ILE A 553 -38.35 -17.74 10.56
N GLU A 554 -37.65 -16.64 10.78
CA GLU A 554 -38.05 -15.32 10.32
C GLU A 554 -37.39 -14.98 8.98
N GLU A 555 -36.12 -15.33 8.80
CA GLU A 555 -35.37 -15.05 7.57
C GLU A 555 -34.75 -16.34 7.01
N LEU A 556 -34.89 -16.48 5.69
CA LEU A 556 -34.21 -17.49 4.89
C LEU A 556 -33.66 -16.82 3.66
N MET A 557 -32.34 -16.90 3.46
CA MET A 557 -31.68 -16.29 2.31
C MET A 557 -30.69 -17.24 1.68
N MET A 558 -30.58 -17.16 0.35
CA MET A 558 -29.51 -17.81 -0.40
C MET A 558 -28.42 -16.77 -0.71
N THR A 559 -27.17 -17.16 -0.52
CA THR A 559 -26.01 -16.33 -0.80
C THR A 559 -24.80 -17.23 -1.09
N THR A 560 -23.65 -16.63 -1.41
CA THR A 560 -22.40 -17.39 -1.50
C THR A 560 -21.60 -17.22 -0.21
N THR A 561 -20.74 -18.19 0.09
CA THR A 561 -19.88 -18.17 1.29
C THR A 561 -19.09 -16.88 1.43
N HIS A 562 -18.70 -16.22 0.33
CA HIS A 562 -17.82 -15.03 0.32
C HIS A 562 -18.57 -13.68 0.34
N HIS A 563 -19.89 -13.66 0.18
CA HIS A 563 -20.64 -12.42 0.25
C HIS A 563 -20.65 -11.86 1.67
N TYR A 564 -20.72 -10.54 1.76
CA TYR A 564 -21.01 -9.87 3.02
C TYR A 564 -22.48 -10.03 3.36
N VAL A 565 -22.77 -10.27 4.62
CA VAL A 565 -24.13 -10.29 5.17
C VAL A 565 -24.25 -9.10 6.11
N MET A 566 -25.16 -8.19 5.76
CA MET A 566 -25.42 -6.98 6.54
C MET A 566 -26.66 -7.22 7.40
N PHE A 567 -26.55 -7.00 8.70
CA PHE A 567 -27.60 -7.16 9.68
C PHE A 567 -28.05 -5.79 10.17
N PHE A 568 -29.29 -5.44 9.88
CA PHE A 568 -29.89 -4.19 10.34
C PHE A 568 -30.78 -4.44 11.54
N THR A 569 -30.74 -3.56 12.53
CA THR A 569 -31.51 -3.71 13.76
C THR A 569 -32.68 -2.74 13.82
N ASN A 570 -33.70 -3.08 14.66
CA ASN A 570 -34.85 -2.22 14.94
C ASN A 570 -34.44 -0.83 15.45
N THR A 571 -33.28 -0.70 16.11
CA THR A 571 -32.74 0.57 16.61
C THR A 571 -32.00 1.37 15.54
N GLY A 572 -31.98 0.92 14.27
CA GLY A 572 -31.34 1.61 13.17
C GLY A 572 -29.83 1.47 13.11
N ARG A 573 -29.26 0.41 13.68
CA ARG A 573 -27.84 0.07 13.57
C ARG A 573 -27.62 -1.02 12.52
N VAL A 574 -26.38 -1.13 12.03
CA VAL A 574 -25.97 -2.14 11.08
C VAL A 574 -24.69 -2.84 11.55
N TYR A 575 -24.64 -4.15 11.38
CA TYR A 575 -23.50 -5.04 11.60
C TYR A 575 -23.15 -5.77 10.31
N ARG A 576 -21.95 -6.25 10.19
CA ARG A 576 -21.46 -6.94 8.99
C ARG A 576 -20.65 -8.19 9.35
N LEU A 577 -20.96 -9.30 8.68
CA LEU A 577 -20.18 -10.55 8.69
C LEU A 577 -19.99 -11.03 7.26
N LYS A 578 -18.97 -11.86 7.04
CA LYS A 578 -18.90 -12.73 5.86
C LYS A 578 -19.81 -13.94 6.04
N ALA A 579 -20.43 -14.43 4.99
CA ALA A 579 -21.35 -15.56 5.11
C ALA A 579 -20.65 -16.81 5.67
N TYR A 580 -19.37 -17.04 5.39
CA TYR A 580 -18.61 -18.15 5.97
C TYR A 580 -18.32 -17.98 7.47
N GLU A 581 -18.39 -16.77 8.05
CA GLU A 581 -18.25 -16.56 9.50
C GLU A 581 -19.48 -17.06 10.29
N ILE A 582 -20.60 -17.31 9.60
CA ILE A 582 -21.81 -17.89 10.19
C ILE A 582 -21.58 -19.41 10.32
N PRO A 583 -21.69 -19.99 11.53
CA PRO A 583 -21.43 -21.41 11.74
C PRO A 583 -22.31 -22.31 10.87
N GLU A 584 -21.65 -23.32 10.28
CA GLU A 584 -22.35 -24.36 9.55
C GLU A 584 -23.00 -25.34 10.52
N ALA A 585 -24.23 -25.72 10.23
CA ALA A 585 -24.96 -26.66 11.06
C ALA A 585 -25.92 -27.51 10.22
N GLY A 586 -26.15 -28.74 10.64
CA GLY A 586 -27.07 -29.67 9.99
C GLY A 586 -28.50 -29.16 9.99
N ARG A 587 -29.33 -29.74 9.10
CA ARG A 587 -30.74 -29.31 8.89
C ARG A 587 -31.58 -29.24 10.16
N THR A 588 -31.45 -30.19 11.08
CA THR A 588 -32.22 -30.26 12.33
C THR A 588 -31.62 -29.48 13.49
N ALA A 589 -30.38 -28.94 13.34
CA ALA A 589 -29.76 -28.19 14.40
C ALA A 589 -30.39 -26.81 14.60
N ARG A 590 -30.36 -26.31 15.84
CA ARG A 590 -30.90 -24.99 16.23
C ARG A 590 -30.04 -23.83 15.66
N GLY A 591 -28.76 -24.04 15.41
CA GLY A 591 -27.80 -22.97 15.05
C GLY A 591 -27.25 -22.25 16.29
N THR A 592 -26.59 -21.14 16.04
CA THR A 592 -25.92 -20.30 17.06
C THR A 592 -26.70 -19.02 17.30
N ALA A 593 -26.82 -18.59 18.55
CA ALA A 593 -27.45 -17.30 18.85
C ALA A 593 -26.64 -16.16 18.23
N ILE A 594 -27.30 -15.25 17.49
CA ILE A 594 -26.68 -14.14 16.78
C ILE A 594 -25.88 -13.19 17.69
N ILE A 595 -26.27 -13.09 18.96
CA ILE A 595 -25.59 -12.30 19.98
C ILE A 595 -24.15 -12.82 20.25
N ASN A 596 -23.87 -14.09 19.95
CA ASN A 596 -22.53 -14.66 20.04
C ASN A 596 -21.65 -14.31 18.84
N LEU A 597 -22.25 -13.86 17.74
CA LEU A 597 -21.55 -13.47 16.51
C LEU A 597 -21.45 -11.94 16.37
N LEU A 598 -22.50 -11.20 16.83
CA LEU A 598 -22.59 -9.74 16.74
C LEU A 598 -22.68 -9.15 18.15
N GLN A 599 -22.02 -8.02 18.36
CA GLN A 599 -22.08 -7.28 19.62
C GLN A 599 -23.34 -6.40 19.67
N LEU A 600 -24.51 -7.05 19.77
CA LEU A 600 -25.79 -6.34 19.85
C LEU A 600 -25.94 -5.61 21.20
N MET A 601 -26.56 -4.42 21.15
CA MET A 601 -26.89 -3.66 22.36
C MET A 601 -28.15 -4.26 23.05
N PRO A 602 -28.35 -4.03 24.35
CA PRO A 602 -29.54 -4.49 25.02
C PRO A 602 -30.82 -3.98 24.32
N GLY A 603 -31.77 -4.87 24.03
CA GLY A 603 -33.02 -4.57 23.32
C GLY A 603 -32.95 -4.49 21.79
N GLU A 604 -31.75 -4.63 21.21
CA GLU A 604 -31.60 -4.74 19.76
C GLU A 604 -32.05 -6.12 19.26
N ARG A 605 -32.77 -6.10 18.15
CA ARG A 605 -33.14 -7.31 17.39
C ARG A 605 -32.95 -7.05 15.90
N ILE A 606 -32.56 -8.08 15.16
CA ILE A 606 -32.37 -7.97 13.71
C ILE A 606 -33.74 -7.82 13.05
N THR A 607 -33.86 -6.86 12.15
CA THR A 607 -35.11 -6.58 11.37
C THR A 607 -34.93 -6.77 9.88
N ALA A 608 -33.70 -6.73 9.38
CA ALA A 608 -33.42 -7.02 7.99
C ALA A 608 -32.02 -7.59 7.82
N VAL A 609 -31.87 -8.53 6.90
CA VAL A 609 -30.59 -9.16 6.57
C VAL A 609 -30.41 -9.08 5.05
N ILE A 610 -29.28 -8.50 4.61
CA ILE A 610 -29.02 -8.25 3.18
C ILE A 610 -27.66 -8.83 2.80
N PRO A 611 -27.61 -9.78 1.86
CA PRO A 611 -26.36 -10.23 1.26
C PRO A 611 -25.88 -9.18 0.26
N ILE A 612 -24.58 -8.84 0.30
CA ILE A 612 -23.94 -7.88 -0.58
C ILE A 612 -22.69 -8.53 -1.17
N SER A 613 -22.61 -8.56 -2.50
CA SER A 613 -21.43 -9.07 -3.21
C SER A 613 -20.30 -8.06 -3.21
N LYS A 614 -20.58 -6.80 -3.58
CA LYS A 614 -19.62 -5.71 -3.70
C LYS A 614 -20.24 -4.36 -3.30
N PHE A 615 -19.41 -3.42 -2.85
CA PHE A 615 -19.82 -2.04 -2.50
C PHE A 615 -19.55 -1.09 -3.68
N GLU A 616 -20.33 -1.22 -4.76
CA GLU A 616 -20.13 -0.47 -6.01
C GLU A 616 -20.87 0.87 -6.02
N GLU A 617 -20.37 1.84 -6.80
CA GLU A 617 -21.05 3.13 -7.03
C GLU A 617 -22.37 2.95 -7.76
N GLY A 618 -23.33 3.86 -7.53
CA GLY A 618 -24.65 3.79 -8.14
C GLY A 618 -25.62 2.82 -7.47
N HIS A 619 -25.22 2.14 -6.40
CA HIS A 619 -26.07 1.26 -5.60
C HIS A 619 -26.37 1.89 -4.25
N TYR A 620 -27.60 1.73 -3.79
CA TYR A 620 -28.12 2.34 -2.57
C TYR A 620 -28.83 1.32 -1.69
N LEU A 621 -28.97 1.66 -0.41
CA LEU A 621 -29.86 0.98 0.51
C LEU A 621 -31.08 1.87 0.76
N MET A 622 -32.24 1.35 0.41
CA MET A 622 -33.53 1.95 0.75
C MET A 622 -34.03 1.35 2.05
N MET A 623 -34.37 2.17 3.00
CA MET A 623 -34.80 1.81 4.33
C MET A 623 -36.20 2.32 4.58
N ALA A 624 -37.02 1.54 5.29
CA ALA A 624 -38.37 1.95 5.71
C ALA A 624 -38.56 1.75 7.19
N THR A 625 -39.23 2.70 7.84
CA THR A 625 -39.56 2.63 9.26
C THR A 625 -41.03 2.30 9.50
N ARG A 626 -41.37 1.80 10.67
CA ARG A 626 -42.74 1.44 11.07
C ARG A 626 -43.70 2.63 10.99
N LYS A 627 -43.23 3.83 11.27
CA LYS A 627 -44.01 5.09 11.18
C LYS A 627 -44.04 5.71 9.78
N GLY A 628 -43.58 4.98 8.76
CA GLY A 628 -43.72 5.37 7.36
C GLY A 628 -42.66 6.37 6.84
N LEU A 629 -41.54 6.52 7.52
CA LEU A 629 -40.38 7.22 6.96
C LEU A 629 -39.59 6.31 6.02
N VAL A 630 -38.98 6.89 5.00
CA VAL A 630 -38.09 6.21 4.07
C VAL A 630 -36.80 6.98 3.91
N LYS A 631 -35.72 6.26 3.70
CA LYS A 631 -34.38 6.81 3.54
C LYS A 631 -33.61 6.06 2.47
N LYS A 632 -32.85 6.77 1.67
CA LYS A 632 -31.90 6.20 0.70
C LYS A 632 -30.48 6.63 1.04
N THR A 633 -29.53 5.69 1.10
CA THR A 633 -28.13 5.93 1.42
C THR A 633 -27.23 5.13 0.48
N PRO A 634 -26.10 5.69 -0.03
CA PRO A 634 -25.15 4.95 -0.87
C PRO A 634 -24.61 3.72 -0.12
N ILE A 635 -24.49 2.60 -0.84
CA ILE A 635 -24.01 1.34 -0.24
C ILE A 635 -22.57 1.45 0.25
N GLN A 636 -21.76 2.29 -0.39
CA GLN A 636 -20.37 2.56 -0.03
C GLN A 636 -20.20 3.14 1.37
N ASP A 637 -21.21 3.89 1.87
CA ASP A 637 -21.19 4.42 3.23
C ASP A 637 -21.13 3.31 4.30
N TYR A 638 -21.42 2.07 3.91
CA TYR A 638 -21.41 0.88 4.77
C TYR A 638 -20.23 -0.08 4.49
N ALA A 639 -19.28 0.31 3.64
CA ALA A 639 -18.12 -0.53 3.33
C ALA A 639 -17.26 -0.82 4.56
N ASN A 640 -17.17 0.12 5.51
CA ASN A 640 -16.33 0.03 6.70
C ASN A 640 -17.16 -0.05 8.00
N VAL A 641 -17.90 -1.15 8.18
CA VAL A 641 -18.63 -1.42 9.43
C VAL A 641 -17.73 -2.11 10.44
N ARG A 642 -17.58 -1.52 11.63
CA ARG A 642 -16.81 -2.10 12.75
C ARG A 642 -17.60 -3.21 13.45
N LYS A 643 -16.93 -4.10 14.20
CA LYS A 643 -17.57 -5.19 14.97
C LYS A 643 -18.61 -4.70 15.98
N VAL A 644 -18.45 -3.50 16.54
CA VAL A 644 -19.41 -2.86 17.46
C VAL A 644 -20.65 -2.29 16.78
N GLY A 645 -20.78 -2.46 15.46
CA GLY A 645 -21.87 -1.91 14.65
C GLY A 645 -21.71 -0.42 14.36
N LEU A 646 -22.57 0.06 13.48
CA LEU A 646 -22.58 1.43 12.97
C LEU A 646 -24.01 1.94 12.86
N ALA A 647 -24.26 3.24 13.11
CA ALA A 647 -25.58 3.84 12.89
C ALA A 647 -25.90 3.85 11.39
N ALA A 648 -27.02 3.24 10.99
CA ALA A 648 -27.50 3.18 9.62
C ALA A 648 -28.55 4.24 9.32
N ILE A 649 -29.39 4.56 10.32
CA ILE A 649 -30.45 5.57 10.25
C ILE A 649 -30.65 6.15 11.65
N ALA A 650 -30.96 7.46 11.75
CA ALA A 650 -31.44 8.04 12.98
C ALA A 650 -32.95 7.82 13.08
N LEU A 651 -33.41 7.20 14.16
CA LEU A 651 -34.82 6.93 14.44
C LEU A 651 -35.35 7.90 15.50
N ARG A 652 -36.68 8.09 15.53
CA ARG A 652 -37.38 8.72 16.66
C ARG A 652 -37.57 7.70 17.77
N ASP A 653 -37.76 8.15 18.97
CA ASP A 653 -37.88 7.29 20.17
C ASP A 653 -39.02 6.24 20.08
N ASP A 654 -40.05 6.54 19.28
CA ASP A 654 -41.22 5.69 19.10
C ASP A 654 -41.30 4.96 17.76
N ASP A 655 -40.18 5.00 16.96
CA ASP A 655 -40.11 4.39 15.63
C ASP A 655 -39.07 3.25 15.54
N GLU A 656 -39.29 2.33 14.65
CA GLU A 656 -38.39 1.20 14.40
C GLU A 656 -38.14 1.04 12.92
N LEU A 657 -36.89 0.62 12.58
CA LEU A 657 -36.56 0.19 11.25
C LEU A 657 -37.19 -1.18 10.99
N ILE A 658 -37.96 -1.33 9.90
CA ILE A 658 -38.68 -2.56 9.60
C ILE A 658 -38.10 -3.34 8.43
N GLU A 659 -37.64 -2.67 7.39
CA GLU A 659 -37.11 -3.33 6.19
C GLU A 659 -36.05 -2.47 5.52
N VAL A 660 -35.05 -3.14 4.90
CA VAL A 660 -34.00 -2.54 4.10
C VAL A 660 -33.88 -3.31 2.79
N LYS A 661 -33.70 -2.62 1.67
CA LYS A 661 -33.56 -3.21 0.32
C LYS A 661 -32.40 -2.55 -0.41
N ALA A 662 -31.66 -3.33 -1.17
CA ALA A 662 -30.69 -2.81 -2.12
C ALA A 662 -31.38 -2.30 -3.39
N THR A 663 -30.96 -1.16 -3.91
CA THR A 663 -31.57 -0.48 -5.06
C THR A 663 -30.53 0.29 -5.91
N ASP A 664 -30.91 0.71 -7.12
CA ASP A 664 -30.03 1.25 -8.15
C ASP A 664 -30.58 2.51 -8.86
N ASP A 665 -31.53 3.22 -8.22
CA ASP A 665 -32.22 4.42 -8.75
C ASP A 665 -33.15 4.18 -9.96
N LYS A 666 -33.46 2.93 -10.30
CA LYS A 666 -34.31 2.56 -11.47
C LYS A 666 -35.64 1.92 -11.07
N LYS A 667 -35.96 1.89 -9.79
CA LYS A 667 -37.08 1.09 -9.26
C LYS A 667 -38.14 1.97 -8.65
N ASP A 668 -39.33 1.41 -8.49
CA ASP A 668 -40.38 2.01 -7.69
C ASP A 668 -40.46 1.31 -6.35
N VAL A 669 -40.68 2.09 -5.31
CA VAL A 669 -40.86 1.63 -3.93
C VAL A 669 -42.34 1.46 -3.65
N ILE A 670 -42.71 0.32 -3.06
CA ILE A 670 -44.07 -0.02 -2.69
C ILE A 670 -44.08 -0.23 -1.17
N LEU A 671 -44.81 0.63 -0.43
CA LEU A 671 -45.05 0.46 0.99
C LEU A 671 -46.44 -0.10 1.23
N VAL A 672 -46.54 -1.09 2.10
CA VAL A 672 -47.82 -1.72 2.46
C VAL A 672 -48.02 -1.55 3.98
N THR A 673 -49.27 -1.21 4.37
CA THR A 673 -49.59 -0.99 5.79
C THR A 673 -50.43 -2.13 6.36
N LYS A 674 -50.46 -2.23 7.67
CA LYS A 674 -51.19 -3.19 8.48
C LYS A 674 -52.72 -3.12 8.19
N TYR A 675 -53.27 -1.92 7.92
CA TYR A 675 -54.67 -1.73 7.61
C TYR A 675 -55.00 -1.82 6.11
N GLY A 676 -54.05 -2.40 5.31
CA GLY A 676 -54.27 -2.72 3.91
C GLY A 676 -54.21 -1.51 2.98
N GLN A 677 -53.51 -0.45 3.33
CA GLN A 677 -53.16 0.63 2.41
C GLN A 677 -51.84 0.33 1.71
N CYS A 678 -51.66 0.86 0.52
CA CYS A 678 -50.44 0.70 -0.27
C CYS A 678 -50.13 1.99 -1.01
N ILE A 679 -48.88 2.43 -1.03
CA ILE A 679 -48.40 3.51 -1.89
C ILE A 679 -47.24 3.02 -2.75
N ARG A 680 -47.26 3.38 -4.05
CA ARG A 680 -46.15 3.17 -4.98
C ARG A 680 -45.64 4.52 -5.43
N PHE A 681 -44.34 4.74 -5.33
CA PHE A 681 -43.66 5.97 -5.77
C PHE A 681 -42.26 5.64 -6.32
N LYS A 682 -41.69 6.57 -7.11
CA LYS A 682 -40.36 6.41 -7.67
C LYS A 682 -39.30 6.54 -6.57
N GLU A 683 -38.29 5.69 -6.58
CA GLU A 683 -37.18 5.79 -5.62
C GLU A 683 -36.37 7.08 -5.80
N THR A 684 -36.37 7.69 -7.00
CA THR A 684 -35.76 9.00 -7.27
C THR A 684 -36.41 10.15 -6.51
N ASP A 685 -37.67 9.99 -6.06
CA ASP A 685 -38.35 10.95 -5.19
C ASP A 685 -37.73 10.99 -3.78
N VAL A 686 -36.89 10.02 -3.43
CA VAL A 686 -36.14 9.95 -2.19
C VAL A 686 -34.69 10.35 -2.46
N ARG A 687 -34.31 11.57 -2.08
CA ARG A 687 -32.92 12.01 -2.25
C ARG A 687 -31.97 11.15 -1.44
N SER A 688 -30.78 10.88 -1.96
CA SER A 688 -29.71 10.19 -1.25
C SER A 688 -29.21 11.06 -0.09
N THR A 689 -29.03 10.44 1.09
CA THR A 689 -28.59 11.11 2.31
C THR A 689 -27.61 10.24 3.08
N GLY A 690 -26.70 10.85 3.83
CA GLY A 690 -25.72 10.12 4.65
C GLY A 690 -26.36 9.33 5.80
N ARG A 691 -25.59 8.44 6.41
CA ARG A 691 -26.01 7.43 7.41
C ARG A 691 -26.82 7.98 8.59
N VAL A 692 -26.47 9.13 9.15
CA VAL A 692 -27.07 9.70 10.38
C VAL A 692 -28.32 10.54 10.14
N SER A 693 -28.98 10.45 8.99
CA SER A 693 -30.23 11.16 8.71
C SER A 693 -31.47 10.31 9.07
N MET A 694 -32.59 10.94 9.38
CA MET A 694 -33.88 10.28 9.72
C MET A 694 -34.64 9.83 8.46
N GLY A 695 -34.32 10.38 7.28
CA GLY A 695 -35.11 10.15 6.08
C GLY A 695 -36.27 11.11 5.91
N VAL A 696 -37.22 10.75 5.04
CA VAL A 696 -38.35 11.57 4.60
C VAL A 696 -39.64 10.76 4.68
N ARG A 697 -40.83 11.42 4.72
CA ARG A 697 -42.11 10.73 4.74
C ARG A 697 -42.36 9.93 3.48
N GLY A 698 -42.53 8.61 3.58
CA GLY A 698 -42.87 7.70 2.49
C GLY A 698 -44.37 7.59 2.27
N ILE A 699 -45.11 7.38 3.32
CA ILE A 699 -46.60 7.29 3.34
C ILE A 699 -47.14 8.12 4.48
N ASN A 700 -48.38 8.65 4.31
CA ASN A 700 -49.13 9.28 5.35
C ASN A 700 -50.09 8.26 5.97
N LEU A 701 -49.74 7.72 7.12
CA LEU A 701 -50.47 6.66 7.81
C LEU A 701 -51.80 7.16 8.40
N LEU A 702 -52.77 6.26 8.45
CA LEU A 702 -53.99 6.43 9.23
C LEU A 702 -53.65 6.32 10.74
N ASP A 703 -54.55 6.79 11.57
CA ASP A 703 -54.37 6.70 13.04
C ASP A 703 -54.29 5.23 13.49
N GLY A 704 -53.26 4.86 14.20
CA GLY A 704 -52.99 3.49 14.64
C GLY A 704 -52.49 2.53 13.55
N ASP A 705 -52.28 2.98 12.28
CA ASP A 705 -51.73 2.15 11.21
C ASP A 705 -50.19 2.16 11.24
N GLU A 706 -49.60 1.12 10.72
CA GLU A 706 -48.17 0.89 10.67
C GLU A 706 -47.74 0.33 9.30
N VAL A 707 -46.55 0.66 8.84
CA VAL A 707 -45.98 -0.01 7.65
C VAL A 707 -45.50 -1.41 8.04
N VAL A 708 -45.88 -2.42 7.28
CA VAL A 708 -45.54 -3.82 7.54
C VAL A 708 -44.63 -4.41 6.47
N ALA A 709 -44.51 -3.78 5.29
CA ALA A 709 -43.61 -4.24 4.22
C ALA A 709 -43.20 -3.10 3.29
N MET A 710 -41.97 -3.19 2.79
CA MET A 710 -41.44 -2.39 1.69
C MET A 710 -40.98 -3.33 0.56
N GLN A 711 -41.47 -3.15 -0.65
CA GLN A 711 -41.09 -3.96 -1.82
C GLN A 711 -40.65 -3.06 -2.97
N LEU A 712 -39.93 -3.64 -3.91
CA LEU A 712 -39.54 -2.98 -5.15
C LEU A 712 -40.27 -3.62 -6.35
N ASN A 713 -40.70 -2.80 -7.28
CA ASN A 713 -41.49 -3.26 -8.44
C ASN A 713 -40.77 -4.28 -9.35
N THR A 714 -39.40 -4.31 -9.30
CA THR A 714 -38.60 -5.25 -10.10
C THR A 714 -38.45 -6.63 -9.46
N GLN A 715 -38.92 -6.82 -8.22
CA GLN A 715 -38.83 -8.10 -7.52
C GLN A 715 -39.91 -9.11 -7.87
N GLY A 716 -40.89 -8.72 -8.71
CA GLY A 716 -41.96 -9.59 -9.20
C GLY A 716 -43.02 -8.82 -9.97
N TYR A 717 -43.89 -9.52 -10.69
CA TYR A 717 -45.01 -8.94 -11.42
C TYR A 717 -46.27 -8.74 -10.56
N TYR A 718 -46.36 -9.48 -9.45
CA TYR A 718 -47.52 -9.48 -8.56
C TYR A 718 -47.11 -9.10 -7.15
N LEU A 719 -47.96 -8.32 -6.49
CA LEU A 719 -47.85 -8.08 -5.05
C LEU A 719 -48.69 -9.13 -4.32
N LEU A 720 -48.03 -10.06 -3.65
CA LEU A 720 -48.66 -11.02 -2.75
C LEU A 720 -48.84 -10.34 -1.38
N VAL A 721 -50.10 -10.31 -0.92
CA VAL A 721 -50.46 -9.79 0.40
C VAL A 721 -51.05 -10.93 1.23
N VAL A 722 -50.54 -11.10 2.46
CA VAL A 722 -50.99 -12.17 3.39
C VAL A 722 -51.46 -11.55 4.68
N SER A 723 -52.51 -12.11 5.26
CA SER A 723 -53.13 -11.65 6.51
C SER A 723 -52.99 -12.66 7.66
N GLU A 724 -53.18 -12.18 8.88
CA GLU A 724 -53.05 -12.94 10.12
C GLU A 724 -53.77 -14.29 10.13
N ASN A 725 -54.95 -14.36 9.56
CA ASN A 725 -55.80 -15.57 9.56
C ASN A 725 -55.55 -16.45 8.32
N GLY A 726 -54.38 -16.35 7.67
CA GLY A 726 -53.98 -17.24 6.58
C GLY A 726 -54.71 -17.02 5.27
N MET A 727 -55.30 -15.84 5.08
CA MET A 727 -55.91 -15.44 3.79
C MET A 727 -54.87 -14.65 2.99
N GLY A 728 -54.83 -14.78 1.68
CA GLY A 728 -53.90 -14.03 0.83
C GLY A 728 -54.32 -13.98 -0.61
N LYS A 729 -53.71 -13.13 -1.38
CA LYS A 729 -53.94 -12.97 -2.82
C LYS A 729 -52.75 -12.40 -3.53
N ARG A 730 -52.65 -12.62 -4.82
CA ARG A 730 -51.79 -11.89 -5.74
C ARG A 730 -52.56 -10.77 -6.42
N THR A 731 -52.00 -9.59 -6.57
CA THR A 731 -52.53 -8.48 -7.35
C THR A 731 -51.45 -7.98 -8.27
N SER A 732 -51.76 -7.72 -9.54
CA SER A 732 -50.77 -7.18 -10.47
C SER A 732 -50.23 -5.84 -9.96
N ILE A 733 -48.88 -5.68 -9.98
CA ILE A 733 -48.26 -4.42 -9.59
C ILE A 733 -48.70 -3.26 -10.48
N SER A 734 -49.13 -3.54 -11.73
CA SER A 734 -49.65 -2.53 -12.65
C SER A 734 -50.97 -1.88 -12.17
N GLU A 735 -51.74 -2.56 -11.29
CA GLU A 735 -52.96 -1.97 -10.69
C GLU A 735 -52.66 -0.86 -9.66
N PHE A 736 -51.40 -0.77 -9.19
CA PHE A 736 -50.96 0.26 -8.25
C PHE A 736 -50.33 1.40 -9.04
N THR A 737 -51.09 2.49 -9.22
CA THR A 737 -50.60 3.69 -9.90
C THR A 737 -49.44 4.32 -9.10
N CYS A 738 -48.37 4.73 -9.83
CA CYS A 738 -47.28 5.47 -9.23
C CYS A 738 -47.77 6.86 -8.78
N GLN A 739 -47.52 7.22 -7.53
CA GLN A 739 -47.98 8.45 -6.89
C GLN A 739 -46.78 9.23 -6.35
N ASN A 740 -47.03 10.48 -5.98
CA ASN A 740 -46.00 11.24 -5.26
C ASN A 740 -45.84 10.67 -3.83
N ARG A 741 -44.59 10.58 -3.36
CA ARG A 741 -44.22 10.17 -2.01
C ARG A 741 -44.98 10.96 -0.93
N GLY A 742 -45.33 10.30 0.16
CA GLY A 742 -45.96 10.96 1.34
C GLY A 742 -47.47 11.12 1.25
N GLY A 743 -48.13 10.54 0.19
CA GLY A 743 -49.59 10.48 0.09
C GLY A 743 -50.22 9.41 1.00
N LYS A 744 -51.55 9.35 1.06
CA LYS A 744 -52.30 8.32 1.83
C LYS A 744 -52.30 6.96 1.20
N GLY A 745 -51.86 6.86 -0.12
CA GLY A 745 -51.90 5.62 -0.87
C GLY A 745 -53.33 5.17 -1.29
N VAL A 746 -53.44 3.91 -1.72
CA VAL A 746 -54.66 3.25 -2.18
C VAL A 746 -54.87 1.95 -1.39
N LYS A 747 -56.12 1.50 -1.28
CA LYS A 747 -56.41 0.18 -0.65
C LYS A 747 -55.79 -0.94 -1.52
N CYS A 748 -55.03 -1.83 -0.89
CA CYS A 748 -54.49 -3.04 -1.51
C CYS A 748 -55.14 -4.32 -0.97
N TYR A 749 -55.80 -4.26 0.17
CA TYR A 749 -56.41 -5.40 0.81
C TYR A 749 -57.67 -4.99 1.58
N LYS A 750 -58.71 -5.83 1.51
CA LYS A 750 -59.95 -5.61 2.30
C LYS A 750 -59.88 -6.39 3.59
N ILE A 751 -59.68 -5.69 4.70
CA ILE A 751 -59.65 -6.27 6.03
C ILE A 751 -61.06 -6.55 6.50
N THR A 752 -61.28 -7.74 7.08
CA THR A 752 -62.53 -8.22 7.70
C THR A 752 -62.18 -9.02 8.95
N GLU A 753 -63.08 -9.29 9.83
CA GLU A 753 -62.92 -10.18 10.99
C GLU A 753 -62.36 -11.57 10.57
N LYS A 754 -62.77 -12.05 9.39
CA LYS A 754 -62.31 -13.33 8.86
C LYS A 754 -60.86 -13.33 8.40
N THR A 755 -60.33 -12.21 7.96
CA THR A 755 -58.95 -12.09 7.45
C THR A 755 -57.95 -11.70 8.53
N GLY A 756 -58.36 -10.92 9.49
CA GLY A 756 -57.40 -10.20 10.35
C GLY A 756 -56.62 -9.14 9.58
N ASN A 757 -55.62 -8.55 10.22
CA ASN A 757 -54.76 -7.52 9.65
C ASN A 757 -53.75 -8.09 8.65
N VAL A 758 -53.17 -7.23 7.83
CA VAL A 758 -52.09 -7.60 6.95
C VAL A 758 -50.82 -7.79 7.77
N ILE A 759 -50.17 -8.95 7.60
CA ILE A 759 -48.89 -9.25 8.29
C ILE A 759 -47.69 -8.92 7.42
N GLY A 760 -47.88 -8.86 6.10
CA GLY A 760 -46.78 -8.53 5.19
C GLY A 760 -47.18 -8.63 3.73
N ALA A 761 -46.28 -8.18 2.87
CA ALA A 761 -46.40 -8.27 1.43
C ALA A 761 -45.06 -8.59 0.78
N LYS A 762 -45.08 -9.36 -0.32
CA LYS A 762 -43.88 -9.69 -1.10
C LYS A 762 -44.18 -9.54 -2.60
N ALA A 763 -43.23 -9.01 -3.35
CA ALA A 763 -43.31 -9.01 -4.82
C ALA A 763 -42.92 -10.40 -5.35
N VAL A 764 -43.79 -11.05 -6.14
CA VAL A 764 -43.62 -12.42 -6.59
C VAL A 764 -43.94 -12.58 -8.07
N ASN A 765 -43.39 -13.64 -8.68
CA ASN A 765 -43.75 -14.17 -9.99
C ASN A 765 -44.46 -15.50 -9.84
N GLU A 766 -45.07 -16.02 -10.90
CA GLU A 766 -45.76 -17.32 -10.90
C GLU A 766 -44.85 -18.50 -10.59
N GLU A 767 -43.58 -18.41 -11.02
CA GLU A 767 -42.53 -19.41 -10.83
C GLU A 767 -42.02 -19.47 -9.39
N ASN A 768 -42.29 -18.43 -8.59
CA ASN A 768 -41.79 -18.36 -7.25
C ASN A 768 -42.59 -19.26 -6.29
N GLU A 769 -41.91 -19.68 -5.25
CA GLU A 769 -42.47 -20.39 -4.14
C GLU A 769 -42.41 -19.52 -2.88
N ILE A 770 -43.39 -19.69 -2.01
CA ILE A 770 -43.39 -19.07 -0.70
C ILE A 770 -43.42 -20.13 0.40
N MET A 771 -42.77 -19.83 1.50
CA MET A 771 -42.95 -20.56 2.77
C MET A 771 -43.72 -19.69 3.72
N MET A 772 -44.81 -20.21 4.26
CA MET A 772 -45.60 -19.56 5.32
C MET A 772 -45.34 -20.28 6.64
N ILE A 773 -45.20 -19.51 7.68
CA ILE A 773 -44.83 -19.97 9.00
C ILE A 773 -45.92 -19.52 9.99
N THR A 774 -46.46 -20.47 10.76
CA THR A 774 -47.43 -20.17 11.81
C THR A 774 -46.77 -19.89 13.14
N THR A 775 -47.54 -19.31 14.09
CA THR A 775 -47.06 -19.07 15.47
C THR A 775 -46.70 -20.37 16.20
N GLU A 776 -47.21 -21.52 15.81
CA GLU A 776 -46.81 -22.84 16.35
C GLU A 776 -45.60 -23.47 15.61
N GLY A 777 -44.93 -22.73 14.72
CA GLY A 777 -43.77 -23.25 13.98
C GLY A 777 -44.11 -24.22 12.82
N ILE A 778 -45.39 -24.34 12.42
CA ILE A 778 -45.79 -25.15 11.25
C ILE A 778 -45.42 -24.39 9.99
N ILE A 779 -44.66 -25.04 9.09
CA ILE A 779 -44.18 -24.45 7.82
C ILE A 779 -44.93 -25.11 6.67
N ILE A 780 -45.55 -24.30 5.79
CA ILE A 780 -46.14 -24.71 4.54
C ILE A 780 -45.41 -24.05 3.39
N ARG A 781 -45.13 -24.82 2.34
CA ARG A 781 -44.57 -24.34 1.08
C ARG A 781 -45.65 -24.35 -0.01
N LEU A 782 -45.85 -23.23 -0.68
CA LEU A 782 -46.85 -23.04 -1.70
C LEU A 782 -46.24 -22.47 -2.97
N GLN A 783 -46.70 -22.92 -4.14
CA GLN A 783 -46.38 -22.29 -5.43
C GLN A 783 -47.17 -21.00 -5.57
N CYS A 784 -46.49 -19.90 -5.97
CA CYS A 784 -47.21 -18.65 -6.23
C CYS A 784 -48.25 -18.81 -7.34
N ALA A 785 -48.04 -19.67 -8.33
CA ALA A 785 -49.00 -19.96 -9.39
C ALA A 785 -50.35 -20.43 -8.86
N ASP A 786 -50.39 -21.16 -7.72
CA ASP A 786 -51.60 -21.68 -7.12
C ASP A 786 -52.44 -20.63 -6.35
N ILE A 787 -51.89 -19.43 -6.15
CA ILE A 787 -52.55 -18.34 -5.42
C ILE A 787 -53.31 -17.47 -6.43
N SER A 788 -54.61 -17.29 -6.21
CA SER A 788 -55.47 -16.52 -7.09
C SER A 788 -55.00 -15.08 -7.31
N ILE A 789 -55.04 -14.62 -8.56
CA ILE A 789 -54.86 -13.22 -8.93
C ILE A 789 -56.22 -12.51 -8.75
N LEU A 790 -56.25 -11.52 -7.88
CA LEU A 790 -57.47 -10.78 -7.52
C LEU A 790 -57.17 -9.28 -7.49
N GLY A 791 -58.21 -8.49 -7.80
CA GLY A 791 -58.13 -7.03 -7.76
C GLY A 791 -57.80 -6.46 -6.36
N ARG A 792 -57.38 -5.22 -6.32
CA ARG A 792 -56.89 -4.53 -5.13
C ARG A 792 -57.81 -4.60 -3.90
N ILE A 793 -59.13 -4.43 -4.09
CA ILE A 793 -60.08 -4.27 -2.99
C ILE A 793 -60.79 -5.62 -2.71
N THR A 794 -60.03 -6.69 -2.55
CA THR A 794 -60.57 -8.01 -2.20
C THR A 794 -59.91 -8.56 -0.93
N SER A 795 -60.53 -9.54 -0.28
CA SER A 795 -60.06 -10.17 0.98
C SER A 795 -59.16 -11.35 0.76
N GLY A 796 -58.84 -11.72 -0.51
CA GLY A 796 -58.05 -12.89 -0.82
C GLY A 796 -58.78 -14.23 -0.69
N VAL A 797 -58.01 -15.30 -0.87
CA VAL A 797 -58.39 -16.70 -0.73
C VAL A 797 -57.65 -17.33 0.46
N LYS A 798 -58.15 -18.45 0.92
CA LYS A 798 -57.51 -19.19 2.01
C LYS A 798 -56.27 -19.91 1.51
N LEU A 799 -55.11 -19.58 2.07
CA LEU A 799 -53.80 -20.15 1.74
C LEU A 799 -53.43 -21.32 2.65
N ILE A 800 -53.84 -21.24 3.94
CA ILE A 800 -53.53 -22.23 4.97
C ILE A 800 -54.73 -22.48 5.85
N ASN A 801 -54.90 -23.72 6.33
CA ASN A 801 -55.88 -24.07 7.35
C ASN A 801 -55.18 -23.92 8.72
N LEU A 802 -55.66 -22.96 9.50
CA LEU A 802 -55.13 -22.70 10.85
C LEU A 802 -56.02 -23.32 11.91
N SER A 803 -55.44 -23.84 12.97
CA SER A 803 -56.20 -24.26 14.17
C SER A 803 -56.72 -23.04 14.93
N LYS A 804 -57.62 -23.26 15.83
CA LYS A 804 -58.27 -22.17 16.60
C LYS A 804 -57.22 -21.49 17.51
N GLY A 805 -57.00 -20.19 17.33
CA GLY A 805 -56.04 -19.42 18.09
C GLY A 805 -54.62 -19.33 17.44
N VAL A 806 -54.38 -20.06 16.35
CA VAL A 806 -53.11 -20.01 15.60
C VAL A 806 -53.20 -18.97 14.48
N THR A 807 -52.18 -18.17 14.30
CA THR A 807 -52.09 -17.14 13.28
C THR A 807 -50.86 -17.39 12.41
N VAL A 808 -50.78 -16.78 11.25
CA VAL A 808 -49.58 -16.73 10.43
C VAL A 808 -48.62 -15.71 11.04
N ALA A 809 -47.43 -16.17 11.40
CA ALA A 809 -46.43 -15.33 12.01
C ALA A 809 -45.61 -14.55 10.97
N SER A 810 -45.16 -15.25 9.91
CA SER A 810 -44.43 -14.62 8.80
C SER A 810 -44.50 -15.47 7.53
N PHE A 811 -44.06 -14.92 6.41
CA PHE A 811 -43.83 -15.67 5.19
C PHE A 811 -42.65 -15.17 4.40
N ALA A 812 -41.96 -16.07 3.75
CA ALA A 812 -40.74 -15.79 2.99
C ALA A 812 -40.88 -16.27 1.55
N LYS A 813 -40.28 -15.56 0.61
CA LYS A 813 -40.14 -15.97 -0.79
C LYS A 813 -38.90 -16.87 -0.92
N VAL A 814 -39.06 -18.06 -1.47
CA VAL A 814 -37.93 -18.93 -1.80
C VAL A 814 -37.35 -18.46 -3.13
N ARG A 815 -36.05 -18.10 -3.15
CA ARG A 815 -35.35 -17.72 -4.38
C ARG A 815 -34.94 -18.98 -5.13
N GLU A 816 -35.26 -19.04 -6.43
CA GLU A 816 -34.67 -20.01 -7.35
C GLU A 816 -33.21 -19.70 -7.62
N LYS A 817 -32.45 -20.72 -8.10
CA LYS A 817 -31.08 -20.56 -8.60
C LYS A 817 -31.06 -19.46 -9.67
N GLU A 818 -30.37 -18.36 -9.44
CA GLU A 818 -29.88 -17.56 -10.56
C GLU A 818 -28.83 -18.44 -11.27
N GLU A 819 -29.22 -18.98 -12.43
CA GLU A 819 -28.26 -19.53 -13.39
C GLU A 819 -27.30 -18.42 -13.77
N ASP A 820 -26.00 -18.69 -13.65
CA ASP A 820 -24.87 -17.82 -14.05
C ASP A 820 -25.03 -17.46 -15.54
N LYS A 821 -25.80 -16.43 -15.85
CA LYS A 821 -25.85 -15.82 -17.19
C LYS A 821 -24.66 -14.92 -17.48
N GLU A 822 -23.81 -14.65 -16.51
CA GLU A 822 -22.56 -13.89 -16.71
C GLU A 822 -21.36 -14.74 -17.19
N ASN A 823 -21.41 -16.08 -17.10
CA ASN A 823 -20.33 -16.95 -17.59
C ASN A 823 -20.51 -17.52 -19.00
N GLN A 824 -21.57 -17.15 -19.70
CA GLN A 824 -21.81 -17.63 -21.11
C GLN A 824 -21.43 -16.61 -22.20
N GLN A 825 -20.96 -15.41 -21.84
CA GLN A 825 -20.48 -14.42 -22.82
C GLN A 825 -18.96 -14.38 -23.02
N THR A 826 -18.18 -15.24 -22.37
CA THR A 826 -16.71 -15.33 -22.54
C THR A 826 -16.23 -16.69 -23.05
N ALA A 827 -17.12 -17.54 -23.59
CA ALA A 827 -16.74 -18.88 -24.08
C ALA A 827 -17.25 -19.17 -25.51
N GLU A 828 -17.31 -18.18 -26.40
CA GLU A 828 -17.48 -18.38 -27.85
C GLU A 828 -16.51 -17.48 -28.62
N GLU A 829 -15.24 -17.86 -28.64
CA GLU A 829 -14.34 -17.61 -29.77
C GLU A 829 -13.93 -18.98 -30.34
N PRO A 830 -14.09 -19.23 -31.66
CA PRO A 830 -13.85 -20.53 -32.25
C PRO A 830 -12.36 -20.80 -32.40
N VAL A 831 -11.90 -21.89 -31.81
CA VAL A 831 -10.59 -22.46 -32.10
C VAL A 831 -10.63 -23.04 -33.50
N ASN A 832 -9.94 -22.43 -34.43
CA ASN A 832 -9.64 -23.02 -35.75
C ASN A 832 -8.71 -24.23 -35.55
N GLU A 833 -9.23 -25.41 -35.81
CA GLU A 833 -8.45 -26.61 -36.03
C GLU A 833 -7.73 -26.48 -37.40
N ALA A 834 -6.43 -26.35 -37.35
CA ALA A 834 -5.56 -26.64 -38.48
C ALA A 834 -5.01 -28.05 -38.29
N ASN A 835 -5.51 -29.00 -39.06
CA ASN A 835 -4.92 -30.31 -39.31
C ASN A 835 -3.58 -30.11 -39.97
N ASP A 836 -2.52 -30.64 -39.38
CA ASP A 836 -1.33 -31.05 -40.11
C ASP A 836 -1.00 -32.51 -39.75
N GLU A 837 -1.06 -33.29 -40.83
CA GLU A 837 -0.72 -34.71 -40.89
C GLU A 837 0.76 -34.90 -40.58
N VAL A 838 1.05 -35.79 -39.63
CA VAL A 838 2.38 -36.32 -39.42
C VAL A 838 2.56 -37.55 -40.32
N GLN A 839 3.43 -37.46 -41.34
CA GLN A 839 4.04 -38.59 -42.02
C GLN A 839 5.24 -39.08 -41.22
N GLU A 840 5.16 -40.36 -40.84
CA GLU A 840 6.30 -41.17 -40.44
C GLU A 840 7.30 -41.33 -41.62
N SER A 841 8.57 -41.18 -41.36
CA SER A 841 9.62 -41.86 -42.10
C SER A 841 10.75 -42.26 -41.15
N THR A 842 10.88 -43.57 -41.09
CA THR A 842 11.91 -44.36 -40.45
C THR A 842 13.27 -44.23 -41.20
N GLU A 843 14.36 -44.60 -40.47
CA GLU A 843 15.74 -44.98 -40.91
C GLU A 843 16.69 -43.81 -41.20
N GLU A 844 17.86 -43.69 -40.52
CA GLU A 844 19.00 -44.52 -40.08
C GLU A 844 19.68 -43.98 -38.80
#